data_e20fed376912a0d620106f22716e99b4
#
_entry.id   e20fed376912a0d620106f22716e99b4
#
_cell.length_a   1.000
_cell.length_b   1.000
_cell.length_c   1.000
_cell.angle_alpha   90.00
_cell.angle_beta   90.00
_cell.angle_gamma   90.00
#
_symmetry.space_group_name_H-M   'P 1'
#
loop_
_entity.id
_entity.type
_entity.pdbx_description
1 polymer ?
#
loop_
_entity_poly.entity_id
_entity_poly.type
_entity_poly.pdbx_seq_one_letter_code
_entity_poly.pdbx_strand_id
1 'polypeptide(L)'
;MATISRKTILALAIAAASSAHAAPAPSQINVSGSTRIEVATGNFTSMTLTGTANRNAGEDGIDFDGPQISGNFVNDANFNLSGNNVDAIGIEDDSADGAIGGSFINNGTINANGYNASGINIADTVIGQSGVTDDAIGNVVNNGTINVTDTSGIAPVDEQAAIMLENVQLSGDVINKGTISVQARNASGIKVDGQDQDPTDTVKYATIDRDVVNTGTISVTGQNARGIELNMVNFGQDVENGGTINVNGAGAVAVRMDRSDYNRILNTGTIRAVGANSIGIESRESFGNNAVSQGIINNGTIAADGVGIKVTNDLLQTGPGETSNASNFYRITQNAGVISGGDAAIDGNGQTILHLNGGTIIGDIEGIRDAFVNGNVAIYSGLIEANKLDVTAGKLYVAEVTNVTGDMFVRNGAGLSLFVNNSTDPSKAIVEVDGKLTLEQGSVIGVTTNPGQFTKESTKYVLVSADQLENLGAQVKTLTPLLAVTNVAFENNSVTANIGLATGSQAGEGLANAGVDRNGVAATKAFIDSVLAKLPVNSNLYQTFINANDAELRQLARQLQPETNRAAQSASLAATGLTNSAIGSRASSLGANSGDALIETGAWVKVLHGNSDQGERGGIAGYDADSTGLIIGADGKLNEQTTLGLALSHVRTDVSSDTGNDTDVATTLLTAYGAWEQGPYSVIGSLSYGQSDNESKRYIAGERAKGDYDSNVLAADLSAGYTIKLNENLDLIPTLASRYAKVQIDSFTEKGTQAALRTGSQSLEVFDVGGGFKLEGVYGDFKPSARLMAFHDFAQDSADTTSAYALGGATFATTGAPATKWTYEAGVGLDWTKGNYTIGASYDYTRKADFNADTMTLKARYDF
;
A
#
# COMPACT_ATOMS: atom_id res chain seq x y z
N MET A 1 21.20 -74.15 13.94
CA MET A 1 22.45 -73.49 13.51
C MET A 1 22.08 -72.08 13.21
N ALA A 2 22.36 -71.26 14.18
CA ALA A 2 22.06 -69.83 14.09
C ALA A 2 23.31 -69.12 13.52
N THR A 3 23.17 -68.43 12.43
CA THR A 3 24.20 -67.59 11.83
C THR A 3 24.19 -66.23 12.57
N ILE A 4 25.16 -66.00 13.41
CA ILE A 4 25.42 -64.75 14.09
C ILE A 4 25.96 -63.77 13.01
N SER A 5 25.19 -62.74 12.66
CA SER A 5 25.64 -61.61 11.87
C SER A 5 26.63 -60.80 12.75
N ARG A 6 27.88 -60.70 12.33
CA ARG A 6 28.86 -59.82 12.94
C ARG A 6 28.53 -58.37 12.67
N LYS A 7 27.93 -57.69 13.63
CA LYS A 7 27.88 -56.25 13.69
C LYS A 7 29.29 -55.75 13.99
N THR A 8 29.90 -55.03 13.08
CA THR A 8 31.18 -54.37 13.35
C THR A 8 30.82 -53.03 14.03
N ILE A 9 30.86 -53.08 15.38
CA ILE A 9 30.77 -51.85 16.21
C ILE A 9 32.15 -51.21 16.14
N LEU A 10 32.27 -50.05 15.55
CA LEU A 10 33.47 -49.25 15.66
C LEU A 10 33.34 -48.41 16.94
N ALA A 11 33.65 -49.04 18.10
CA ALA A 11 33.74 -48.29 19.35
C ALA A 11 35.02 -47.45 19.28
N LEU A 12 34.90 -46.16 19.15
CA LEU A 12 36.02 -45.23 19.33
C LEU A 12 36.22 -45.03 20.84
N ALA A 13 36.84 -46.05 21.50
CA ALA A 13 37.26 -45.89 22.88
C ALA A 13 38.45 -44.92 22.93
N ILE A 14 38.17 -43.64 23.24
CA ILE A 14 39.25 -42.75 23.71
C ILE A 14 39.54 -43.12 25.14
N ALA A 15 40.60 -43.97 25.31
CA ALA A 15 41.05 -44.35 26.62
C ALA A 15 41.47 -43.09 27.41
N ALA A 16 40.76 -42.79 28.49
CA ALA A 16 41.18 -41.80 29.47
C ALA A 16 42.45 -42.32 30.18
N ALA A 17 43.60 -41.85 29.73
CA ALA A 17 44.84 -41.99 30.54
C ALA A 17 44.79 -41.00 31.69
N SER A 18 44.57 -41.49 32.88
CA SER A 18 44.67 -40.71 34.11
C SER A 18 46.15 -40.30 34.36
N SER A 19 46.51 -39.08 33.94
CA SER A 19 47.56 -38.31 34.56
C SER A 19 47.67 -36.90 33.96
N ALA A 20 47.62 -35.88 34.83
CA ALA A 20 48.01 -34.51 34.66
C ALA A 20 47.15 -33.66 33.70
N HIS A 21 46.47 -32.68 34.23
CA HIS A 21 45.77 -31.53 33.70
C HIS A 21 46.29 -30.97 32.37
N ALA A 22 46.00 -31.66 31.26
CA ALA A 22 45.92 -31.01 29.94
C ALA A 22 44.43 -30.73 29.70
N ALA A 23 44.07 -29.52 29.34
CA ALA A 23 42.71 -29.20 28.92
C ALA A 23 42.28 -30.16 27.78
N PRO A 24 41.10 -30.78 27.85
CA PRO A 24 40.64 -31.69 26.82
C PRO A 24 40.63 -30.99 25.45
N ALA A 25 41.07 -31.62 24.39
CA ALA A 25 41.14 -31.05 23.06
C ALA A 25 39.74 -31.02 22.41
N PRO A 26 39.44 -30.06 21.53
CA PRO A 26 38.21 -30.09 20.73
C PRO A 26 38.14 -31.34 19.89
N SER A 27 36.96 -32.02 19.84
CA SER A 27 36.79 -33.26 19.10
C SER A 27 35.98 -33.02 17.83
N GLN A 28 36.50 -33.55 16.72
CA GLN A 28 35.79 -33.57 15.45
C GLN A 28 35.49 -35.02 15.06
N ILE A 29 34.25 -35.33 14.81
CA ILE A 29 33.80 -36.65 14.36
C ILE A 29 33.35 -36.54 12.90
N ASN A 30 33.97 -37.36 12.04
CA ASN A 30 33.49 -37.53 10.66
C ASN A 30 32.47 -38.68 10.65
N VAL A 31 31.20 -38.36 10.41
CA VAL A 31 30.12 -39.33 10.43
C VAL A 31 29.98 -40.12 9.13
N SER A 32 30.86 -39.89 8.15
CA SER A 32 30.78 -40.55 6.83
C SER A 32 30.86 -42.07 6.94
N GLY A 33 29.88 -42.73 6.33
CA GLY A 33 29.82 -44.18 6.32
C GLY A 33 28.38 -44.70 6.50
N SER A 34 28.32 -46.05 6.63
CA SER A 34 27.05 -46.79 6.75
C SER A 34 26.84 -47.48 8.11
N THR A 35 27.70 -47.24 9.07
CA THR A 35 27.60 -47.85 10.41
C THR A 35 27.30 -46.82 11.49
N ARG A 36 26.49 -47.20 12.47
CA ARG A 36 26.22 -46.42 13.67
C ARG A 36 27.51 -46.02 14.37
N ILE A 37 27.57 -44.79 14.88
CA ILE A 37 28.68 -44.36 15.74
C ILE A 37 28.12 -44.21 17.15
N GLU A 38 28.63 -44.96 18.10
CA GLU A 38 28.34 -44.76 19.50
C GLU A 38 29.52 -44.03 20.15
N VAL A 39 29.22 -42.97 20.89
CA VAL A 39 30.20 -42.20 21.63
C VAL A 39 29.91 -42.42 23.13
N ALA A 40 30.69 -43.29 23.79
CA ALA A 40 30.59 -43.52 25.20
C ALA A 40 30.94 -42.24 25.99
N THR A 41 30.56 -42.21 27.28
CA THR A 41 30.83 -41.14 28.23
C THR A 41 32.27 -40.62 28.13
N GLY A 42 32.43 -39.30 27.93
CA GLY A 42 33.73 -38.65 27.81
C GLY A 42 33.69 -37.17 28.04
N ASN A 43 34.87 -36.59 28.42
CA ASN A 43 35.01 -35.15 28.63
C ASN A 43 35.58 -34.48 27.38
N PHE A 44 34.86 -33.54 26.78
CA PHE A 44 35.23 -32.80 25.56
C PHE A 44 35.21 -31.29 25.80
N THR A 45 36.11 -30.53 25.18
CA THR A 45 36.05 -29.05 25.21
C THR A 45 35.00 -28.52 24.26
N SER A 46 34.79 -29.16 23.11
CA SER A 46 33.75 -28.92 22.14
C SER A 46 33.59 -30.17 21.27
N MET A 47 32.44 -30.26 20.58
CA MET A 47 32.15 -31.34 19.64
C MET A 47 31.74 -30.76 18.28
N THR A 48 32.29 -31.26 17.18
CA THR A 48 31.87 -30.89 15.82
C THR A 48 31.67 -32.13 14.96
N LEU A 49 30.49 -32.32 14.39
CA LEU A 49 30.19 -33.37 13.45
C LEU A 49 30.39 -32.87 12.01
N THR A 50 31.05 -33.69 11.18
CA THR A 50 31.33 -33.37 9.78
C THR A 50 31.11 -34.59 8.88
N GLY A 51 30.98 -34.38 7.54
CA GLY A 51 30.87 -35.48 6.59
C GLY A 51 29.42 -35.79 6.22
N THR A 52 29.18 -36.96 5.67
CA THR A 52 27.83 -37.41 5.25
C THR A 52 27.60 -38.84 5.69
N ALA A 53 26.64 -39.08 6.55
CA ALA A 53 26.17 -40.40 6.95
C ALA A 53 25.03 -40.85 6.00
N ASN A 54 25.15 -42.03 5.42
CA ASN A 54 24.09 -42.68 4.64
C ASN A 54 23.81 -44.03 5.26
N ARG A 55 22.71 -44.18 5.97
CA ARG A 55 22.42 -45.42 6.74
C ARG A 55 21.04 -45.96 6.42
N ASN A 56 20.97 -47.26 6.34
CA ASN A 56 19.77 -48.02 6.06
C ASN A 56 19.64 -49.15 7.09
N ALA A 57 18.41 -49.56 7.34
CA ALA A 57 18.11 -50.71 8.22
C ALA A 57 18.02 -50.43 9.74
N GLY A 58 17.54 -49.23 10.13
CA GLY A 58 17.20 -48.96 11.51
C GLY A 58 18.41 -48.76 12.44
N GLU A 59 19.46 -48.12 11.93
CA GLU A 59 20.60 -47.66 12.72
C GLU A 59 20.61 -46.15 12.84
N ASP A 60 20.84 -45.64 14.04
CA ASP A 60 20.94 -44.22 14.34
C ASP A 60 22.13 -43.60 13.61
N GLY A 61 22.08 -42.30 13.46
CA GLY A 61 23.16 -41.53 12.85
C GLY A 61 24.39 -41.52 13.75
N ILE A 62 24.27 -40.88 14.85
CA ILE A 62 25.25 -40.86 15.94
C ILE A 62 24.51 -40.83 17.27
N ASP A 63 25.02 -41.55 18.23
CA ASP A 63 24.45 -41.65 19.54
C ASP A 63 25.49 -41.34 20.60
N PHE A 64 25.17 -40.53 21.60
CA PHE A 64 26.01 -40.12 22.69
C PHE A 64 25.40 -40.59 24.01
N ASP A 65 26.13 -41.39 24.78
CA ASP A 65 25.75 -41.82 26.10
C ASP A 65 26.39 -40.91 27.16
N GLY A 66 25.60 -40.01 27.73
CA GLY A 66 25.97 -39.08 28.79
C GLY A 66 27.22 -38.19 28.48
N PRO A 67 27.28 -37.45 27.36
CA PRO A 67 28.50 -36.72 27.02
C PRO A 67 28.72 -35.51 27.92
N GLN A 68 29.98 -35.27 28.34
CA GLN A 68 30.37 -34.08 29.09
C GLN A 68 31.16 -33.15 28.18
N ILE A 69 30.45 -32.16 27.57
CA ILE A 69 31.02 -31.21 26.63
C ILE A 69 31.04 -29.83 27.29
N SER A 70 32.23 -29.26 27.55
CA SER A 70 32.33 -27.97 28.24
C SER A 70 32.04 -26.74 27.35
N GLY A 71 32.04 -26.90 26.04
CA GLY A 71 31.73 -25.88 25.04
C GLY A 71 30.54 -26.27 24.14
N ASN A 72 30.58 -25.84 22.89
CA ASN A 72 29.46 -26.05 21.94
C ASN A 72 29.51 -27.48 21.33
N PHE A 73 28.31 -27.98 21.05
CA PHE A 73 28.08 -29.09 20.13
C PHE A 73 27.60 -28.52 18.78
N VAL A 74 28.31 -28.77 17.68
CA VAL A 74 28.00 -28.26 16.36
C VAL A 74 27.81 -29.39 15.35
N ASN A 75 26.69 -29.46 14.68
CA ASN A 75 26.47 -30.37 13.58
C ASN A 75 26.64 -29.63 12.24
N ASP A 76 27.76 -29.85 11.55
CA ASP A 76 28.04 -29.44 10.16
C ASP A 76 27.89 -30.61 9.17
N ALA A 77 27.50 -31.80 9.67
CA ALA A 77 27.34 -33.02 8.89
C ALA A 77 25.95 -33.12 8.23
N ASN A 78 25.87 -33.97 7.21
CA ASN A 78 24.59 -34.35 6.59
C ASN A 78 24.26 -35.81 6.98
N PHE A 79 23.01 -36.03 7.37
CA PHE A 79 22.48 -37.33 7.71
C PHE A 79 21.39 -37.74 6.73
N ASN A 80 21.50 -38.94 6.14
CA ASN A 80 20.45 -39.57 5.34
C ASN A 80 20.18 -40.97 5.91
N LEU A 81 19.14 -41.04 6.71
CA LEU A 81 18.81 -42.29 7.44
C LEU A 81 17.52 -42.88 6.89
N SER A 82 17.47 -44.20 6.85
CA SER A 82 16.23 -44.91 6.54
C SER A 82 16.10 -46.17 7.39
N GLY A 83 15.00 -46.27 8.10
CA GLY A 83 14.69 -47.37 9.01
C GLY A 83 13.77 -46.92 10.14
N ASN A 84 13.27 -47.89 10.89
CA ASN A 84 12.37 -47.60 12.01
C ASN A 84 13.18 -47.34 13.28
N ASN A 85 12.66 -46.50 14.17
CA ASN A 85 13.25 -46.12 15.46
C ASN A 85 14.68 -45.60 15.25
N VAL A 86 14.87 -44.59 14.42
CA VAL A 86 16.17 -43.99 14.12
C VAL A 86 16.21 -42.53 14.50
N ASP A 87 17.25 -42.13 15.21
CA ASP A 87 17.60 -40.75 15.47
C ASP A 87 18.84 -40.35 14.68
N ALA A 88 18.81 -39.21 14.03
CA ALA A 88 19.99 -38.77 13.31
C ALA A 88 21.10 -38.35 14.28
N ILE A 89 20.71 -37.63 15.32
CA ILE A 89 21.59 -37.30 16.46
C ILE A 89 20.82 -37.62 17.73
N GLY A 90 21.24 -38.65 18.44
CA GLY A 90 20.78 -39.05 19.77
C GLY A 90 21.76 -38.55 20.84
N ILE A 91 21.27 -37.93 21.87
CA ILE A 91 21.98 -37.62 23.10
C ILE A 91 21.08 -38.10 24.22
N GLU A 92 21.36 -39.30 24.73
CA GLU A 92 20.55 -39.97 25.75
C GLU A 92 21.43 -40.32 26.94
N ASP A 93 20.83 -40.57 28.11
CA ASP A 93 21.53 -40.96 29.29
C ASP A 93 20.94 -42.26 29.87
N ASP A 94 21.67 -43.34 29.71
CA ASP A 94 21.36 -44.62 30.42
C ASP A 94 22.08 -44.74 31.79
N SER A 95 23.03 -43.82 32.12
CA SER A 95 23.92 -44.04 33.29
C SER A 95 24.46 -42.81 34.02
N ALA A 96 24.42 -41.61 33.43
CA ALA A 96 24.88 -40.36 34.03
C ALA A 96 24.39 -39.12 33.23
N ASP A 97 23.93 -38.07 33.91
CA ASP A 97 23.40 -36.87 33.31
C ASP A 97 24.35 -36.29 32.24
N GLY A 98 23.89 -36.14 30.99
CA GLY A 98 24.64 -35.50 29.91
C GLY A 98 24.79 -33.99 30.17
N ALA A 99 25.91 -33.38 29.71
CA ALA A 99 26.08 -31.93 29.83
C ALA A 99 26.75 -31.35 28.58
N ILE A 100 26.15 -30.30 28.04
CA ILE A 100 26.68 -29.39 27.00
C ILE A 100 26.84 -28.03 27.62
N GLY A 101 28.02 -27.61 28.03
CA GLY A 101 28.29 -26.35 28.71
C GLY A 101 28.11 -25.09 27.80
N GLY A 102 28.06 -25.30 26.48
CA GLY A 102 27.72 -24.29 25.49
C GLY A 102 26.39 -24.57 24.82
N SER A 103 26.28 -24.25 23.53
CA SER A 103 25.06 -24.43 22.75
C SER A 103 25.10 -25.67 21.86
N PHE A 104 23.94 -26.25 21.59
CA PHE A 104 23.74 -27.23 20.52
C PHE A 104 23.34 -26.53 19.24
N ILE A 105 24.08 -26.69 18.11
CA ILE A 105 23.84 -25.95 16.85
C ILE A 105 23.80 -26.93 15.67
N ASN A 106 22.69 -26.96 14.96
CA ASN A 106 22.58 -27.71 13.71
C ASN A 106 22.72 -26.75 12.50
N ASN A 107 23.79 -26.91 11.72
CA ASN A 107 24.02 -26.23 10.43
C ASN A 107 23.82 -27.18 9.24
N GLY A 108 23.80 -28.49 9.49
CA GLY A 108 23.73 -29.52 8.46
C GLY A 108 22.33 -29.82 7.96
N THR A 109 22.24 -30.79 7.06
CA THR A 109 20.98 -31.34 6.58
C THR A 109 20.72 -32.71 7.18
N ILE A 110 19.57 -32.88 7.80
CA ILE A 110 19.15 -34.16 8.42
C ILE A 110 17.92 -34.66 7.64
N ASN A 111 18.00 -35.87 7.11
CA ASN A 111 16.92 -36.62 6.51
C ASN A 111 16.72 -37.92 7.25
N ALA A 112 15.69 -38.07 8.06
CA ALA A 112 15.32 -39.27 8.79
C ALA A 112 14.01 -39.83 8.23
N ASN A 113 14.02 -41.06 7.72
CA ASN A 113 12.88 -41.67 7.04
C ASN A 113 12.57 -43.05 7.66
N GLY A 114 11.46 -43.19 8.29
CA GLY A 114 10.95 -44.42 8.87
C GLY A 114 9.94 -44.18 9.98
N TYR A 115 9.33 -45.27 10.42
CA TYR A 115 8.44 -45.26 11.57
C TYR A 115 9.22 -44.91 12.84
N ASN A 116 8.72 -43.99 13.65
CA ASN A 116 9.33 -43.54 14.89
C ASN A 116 10.77 -42.98 14.70
N ALA A 117 10.98 -42.25 13.62
CA ALA A 117 12.26 -41.63 13.34
C ALA A 117 12.28 -40.17 13.79
N SER A 118 13.37 -39.67 14.37
CA SER A 118 13.57 -38.31 14.78
C SER A 118 14.80 -37.67 14.13
N GLY A 119 14.82 -36.36 14.06
CA GLY A 119 15.98 -35.64 13.54
C GLY A 119 17.06 -35.48 14.61
N ILE A 120 16.74 -34.78 15.67
CA ILE A 120 17.58 -34.53 16.84
C ILE A 120 16.75 -34.93 18.06
N ASN A 121 17.30 -35.83 18.86
CA ASN A 121 16.72 -36.30 20.11
C ASN A 121 17.72 -36.03 21.24
N ILE A 122 17.37 -35.21 22.21
CA ILE A 122 18.18 -34.89 23.39
C ILE A 122 17.34 -35.15 24.63
N ALA A 123 17.76 -36.10 25.43
CA ALA A 123 17.09 -36.48 26.66
C ALA A 123 18.01 -36.32 27.88
N ASP A 124 17.43 -36.08 29.06
CA ASP A 124 18.09 -36.02 30.36
C ASP A 124 19.43 -35.24 30.36
N THR A 125 19.49 -34.12 29.66
CA THR A 125 20.71 -33.37 29.37
C THR A 125 20.62 -31.92 29.85
N VAL A 126 21.69 -31.43 30.49
CA VAL A 126 21.85 -30.02 30.85
C VAL A 126 22.55 -29.29 29.71
N ILE A 127 21.95 -28.24 29.17
CA ILE A 127 22.52 -27.41 28.08
C ILE A 127 22.76 -26.00 28.58
N GLY A 128 24.03 -25.57 28.59
CA GLY A 128 24.46 -24.30 29.16
C GLY A 128 24.83 -24.43 30.62
N GLN A 129 25.24 -23.34 31.24
CA GLN A 129 25.59 -23.28 32.67
C GLN A 129 24.52 -22.52 33.43
N SER A 130 23.97 -23.17 34.47
CA SER A 130 23.01 -22.54 35.34
C SER A 130 23.55 -21.22 35.92
N GLY A 131 22.81 -20.12 35.76
CA GLY A 131 23.16 -18.81 36.32
C GLY A 131 24.08 -17.94 35.45
N VAL A 132 24.45 -18.34 34.24
CA VAL A 132 25.17 -17.51 33.28
C VAL A 132 24.18 -16.70 32.43
N THR A 133 24.34 -15.38 32.45
CA THR A 133 23.44 -14.45 31.70
C THR A 133 23.97 -14.09 30.32
N ASP A 134 24.89 -14.86 29.74
CA ASP A 134 25.44 -14.63 28.40
C ASP A 134 24.46 -15.20 27.34
N ASP A 135 23.91 -14.34 26.46
CA ASP A 135 22.95 -14.70 25.42
C ASP A 135 23.48 -15.72 24.39
N ALA A 136 24.76 -16.02 24.40
CA ALA A 136 25.42 -16.94 23.46
C ALA A 136 25.58 -18.38 23.98
N ILE A 137 25.21 -18.64 25.23
CA ILE A 137 25.49 -19.93 25.89
C ILE A 137 24.19 -20.66 26.20
N GLY A 138 24.13 -21.94 25.90
CA GLY A 138 23.06 -22.84 26.31
C GLY A 138 21.86 -22.86 25.36
N ASN A 139 22.03 -22.49 24.10
CA ASN A 139 20.94 -22.50 23.12
C ASN A 139 20.88 -23.86 22.38
N VAL A 140 19.65 -24.20 21.91
CA VAL A 140 19.44 -25.22 20.89
C VAL A 140 19.05 -24.51 19.60
N VAL A 141 19.91 -24.53 18.56
CA VAL A 141 19.73 -23.73 17.34
C VAL A 141 19.68 -24.60 16.11
N ASN A 142 18.63 -24.50 15.32
CA ASN A 142 18.58 -25.05 13.97
C ASN A 142 18.79 -23.94 12.93
N ASN A 143 19.96 -23.92 12.29
CA ASN A 143 20.26 -23.07 11.12
C ASN A 143 20.09 -23.85 9.81
N GLY A 144 20.09 -25.18 9.86
CA GLY A 144 20.10 -26.11 8.73
C GLY A 144 18.70 -26.56 8.31
N THR A 145 18.64 -27.74 7.71
CA THR A 145 17.38 -28.37 7.27
C THR A 145 17.19 -29.71 7.98
N ILE A 146 16.00 -29.92 8.54
CA ILE A 146 15.60 -31.18 9.14
C ILE A 146 14.34 -31.69 8.45
N ASN A 147 14.44 -32.86 7.83
CA ASN A 147 13.33 -33.56 7.19
C ASN A 147 13.09 -34.90 7.90
N VAL A 148 11.89 -35.10 8.43
CA VAL A 148 11.46 -36.37 9.03
C VAL A 148 10.27 -36.89 8.23
N THR A 149 10.32 -38.14 7.81
CA THR A 149 9.27 -38.75 6.98
C THR A 149 8.92 -40.14 7.50
N ASP A 150 7.63 -40.33 7.80
CA ASP A 150 7.07 -41.69 8.04
C ASP A 150 5.90 -41.92 7.08
N THR A 151 6.05 -42.86 6.19
CA THR A 151 5.00 -43.28 5.23
C THR A 151 4.35 -44.62 5.64
N SER A 152 4.65 -45.19 6.78
CA SER A 152 4.15 -46.49 7.24
C SER A 152 2.62 -46.49 7.44
N GLY A 153 2.03 -45.32 7.78
CA GLY A 153 0.64 -45.20 8.17
C GLY A 153 0.30 -45.81 9.54
N ILE A 154 1.29 -46.29 10.26
CA ILE A 154 1.16 -46.82 11.63
C ILE A 154 1.26 -45.61 12.58
N ALA A 155 0.43 -45.56 13.62
CA ALA A 155 0.61 -44.56 14.66
C ALA A 155 1.88 -44.90 15.45
N PRO A 156 2.81 -43.93 15.64
CA PRO A 156 4.03 -44.19 16.40
C PRO A 156 3.70 -44.59 17.85
N VAL A 157 4.53 -45.43 18.43
CA VAL A 157 4.42 -45.84 19.87
C VAL A 157 4.91 -44.67 20.72
N ASP A 158 5.98 -44.02 20.27
CA ASP A 158 6.53 -42.80 20.84
C ASP A 158 6.31 -41.66 19.88
N GLU A 159 6.29 -40.45 20.37
CA GLU A 159 6.01 -39.27 19.54
C GLU A 159 7.25 -38.89 18.71
N GLN A 160 7.05 -38.70 17.40
CA GLN A 160 8.11 -38.28 16.48
C GLN A 160 8.28 -36.77 16.47
N ALA A 161 9.52 -36.28 16.37
CA ALA A 161 9.79 -34.88 16.19
C ALA A 161 11.02 -34.65 15.30
N ALA A 162 11.07 -33.48 14.65
CA ALA A 162 12.33 -33.07 14.02
C ALA A 162 13.35 -32.67 15.07
N ILE A 163 12.95 -31.97 16.12
CA ILE A 163 13.74 -31.70 17.33
C ILE A 163 12.91 -32.13 18.54
N MET A 164 13.44 -33.10 19.27
CA MET A 164 12.87 -33.63 20.53
C MET A 164 13.81 -33.25 21.66
N LEU A 165 13.26 -32.62 22.69
CA LEU A 165 13.97 -32.27 23.93
C LEU A 165 13.19 -32.84 25.11
N GLU A 166 13.70 -33.93 25.73
CA GLU A 166 13.02 -34.60 26.84
C GLU A 166 13.77 -34.36 28.14
N ASN A 167 13.06 -33.93 29.18
CA ASN A 167 13.65 -33.70 30.49
C ASN A 167 14.89 -32.79 30.52
N VAL A 168 15.05 -31.89 29.54
CA VAL A 168 16.24 -31.06 29.44
C VAL A 168 16.20 -29.92 30.45
N GLN A 169 17.38 -29.45 30.86
CA GLN A 169 17.58 -28.18 31.54
C GLN A 169 18.35 -27.24 30.60
N LEU A 170 17.66 -26.30 29.99
CA LEU A 170 18.20 -25.38 28.99
C LEU A 170 18.33 -23.96 29.57
N SER A 171 19.55 -23.44 29.65
CA SER A 171 19.79 -22.07 30.15
C SER A 171 19.62 -20.98 29.09
N GLY A 172 19.43 -21.34 27.82
CA GLY A 172 19.26 -20.45 26.69
C GLY A 172 17.94 -20.63 25.95
N ASP A 173 17.98 -20.36 24.66
CA ASP A 173 16.83 -20.36 23.75
C ASP A 173 16.74 -21.66 22.95
N VAL A 174 15.52 -22.02 22.52
CA VAL A 174 15.29 -22.98 21.43
C VAL A 174 14.97 -22.17 20.17
N ILE A 175 15.86 -22.21 19.15
CA ILE A 175 15.76 -21.30 17.99
C ILE A 175 15.70 -22.09 16.68
N ASN A 176 14.64 -21.92 15.89
CA ASN A 176 14.63 -22.34 14.50
C ASN A 176 14.81 -21.16 13.56
N LYS A 177 15.95 -21.12 12.86
CA LYS A 177 16.25 -20.17 11.77
C LYS A 177 16.19 -20.84 10.40
N GLY A 178 16.27 -22.16 10.37
CA GLY A 178 16.31 -23.00 9.19
C GLY A 178 14.94 -23.52 8.77
N THR A 179 14.95 -24.69 8.14
CA THR A 179 13.74 -25.38 7.67
C THR A 179 13.53 -26.67 8.42
N ILE A 180 12.35 -26.86 8.95
CA ILE A 180 11.86 -28.11 9.53
C ILE A 180 10.69 -28.60 8.69
N SER A 181 10.78 -29.85 8.20
CA SER A 181 9.73 -30.50 7.43
C SER A 181 9.46 -31.90 7.99
N VAL A 182 8.24 -32.11 8.49
CA VAL A 182 7.85 -33.41 9.04
C VAL A 182 6.61 -33.93 8.30
N GLN A 183 6.68 -35.18 7.86
CA GLN A 183 5.55 -35.88 7.23
C GLN A 183 5.30 -37.19 7.99
N ALA A 184 4.54 -37.11 9.07
CA ALA A 184 4.22 -38.24 9.92
C ALA A 184 2.94 -37.99 10.75
N ARG A 185 2.35 -39.03 11.27
CA ARG A 185 1.19 -38.95 12.19
C ARG A 185 1.71 -38.71 13.61
N ASN A 186 0.96 -37.97 14.44
CA ASN A 186 1.27 -37.61 15.82
C ASN A 186 2.70 -37.04 15.95
N ALA A 187 3.13 -36.23 14.99
CA ALA A 187 4.51 -35.78 14.95
C ALA A 187 4.60 -34.26 15.15
N SER A 188 5.74 -33.84 15.71
CA SER A 188 6.01 -32.44 16.02
C SER A 188 7.19 -31.89 15.22
N GLY A 189 7.17 -30.59 14.88
CA GLY A 189 8.33 -29.91 14.34
C GLY A 189 9.40 -29.74 15.43
N ILE A 190 9.02 -29.08 16.51
CA ILE A 190 9.80 -28.93 17.75
C ILE A 190 8.92 -29.43 18.91
N LYS A 191 9.41 -30.36 19.68
CA LYS A 191 8.77 -30.83 20.90
C LYS A 191 9.72 -30.67 22.09
N VAL A 192 9.20 -30.10 23.17
CA VAL A 192 9.86 -30.09 24.46
C VAL A 192 8.91 -30.77 25.46
N ASP A 193 9.39 -31.83 26.14
CA ASP A 193 8.56 -32.64 26.99
C ASP A 193 9.21 -32.82 28.37
N GLY A 194 8.46 -32.60 29.45
CA GLY A 194 8.80 -33.05 30.79
C GLY A 194 8.21 -34.43 31.01
N GLN A 195 8.82 -35.24 31.88
CA GLN A 195 8.37 -36.60 32.16
C GLN A 195 7.32 -36.67 33.27
N ASP A 196 6.22 -37.41 33.02
CA ASP A 196 5.20 -37.83 33.97
C ASP A 196 5.11 -39.35 33.94
N GLN A 197 6.24 -40.05 34.27
CA GLN A 197 6.30 -41.52 34.04
C GLN A 197 6.37 -42.40 35.31
N ASP A 198 6.37 -41.89 36.53
CA ASP A 198 6.38 -42.75 37.71
C ASP A 198 5.35 -42.28 38.75
N PRO A 199 4.37 -43.14 39.13
CA PRO A 199 3.44 -42.84 40.22
C PRO A 199 4.10 -42.70 41.60
N THR A 200 5.39 -42.93 41.73
CA THR A 200 6.15 -42.78 42.98
C THR A 200 7.16 -41.65 42.98
N ASP A 201 7.43 -40.99 41.83
CA ASP A 201 8.42 -39.91 41.71
C ASP A 201 7.74 -38.56 41.43
N THR A 202 8.40 -37.50 41.84
CA THR A 202 7.96 -36.13 41.62
C THR A 202 8.02 -35.83 40.14
N VAL A 203 6.94 -35.23 39.59
CA VAL A 203 6.85 -34.72 38.21
C VAL A 203 8.13 -33.97 37.89
N LYS A 204 8.87 -34.40 36.88
CA LYS A 204 10.05 -33.67 36.35
C LYS A 204 9.61 -32.80 35.22
N TYR A 205 9.72 -31.48 35.39
CA TYR A 205 9.51 -30.51 34.32
C TYR A 205 10.78 -30.30 33.53
N ALA A 206 10.71 -30.31 32.21
CA ALA A 206 11.75 -29.70 31.42
C ALA A 206 11.84 -28.20 31.72
N THR A 207 13.03 -27.61 31.70
CA THR A 207 13.21 -26.19 31.99
C THR A 207 13.86 -25.49 30.81
N ILE A 208 13.32 -24.36 30.42
CA ILE A 208 13.90 -23.43 29.44
C ILE A 208 13.95 -22.06 30.11
N ASP A 209 15.16 -21.56 30.36
CA ASP A 209 15.34 -20.28 31.06
C ASP A 209 15.04 -19.05 30.18
N ARG A 210 14.98 -19.23 28.85
CA ARG A 210 14.74 -18.19 27.85
C ARG A 210 13.63 -18.55 26.87
N ASP A 211 13.73 -18.11 25.61
CA ASP A 211 12.64 -18.11 24.63
C ASP A 211 12.66 -19.36 23.72
N VAL A 212 11.48 -19.69 23.20
CA VAL A 212 11.32 -20.58 22.05
C VAL A 212 10.99 -19.76 20.82
N VAL A 213 11.91 -19.67 19.86
CA VAL A 213 11.87 -18.70 18.76
C VAL A 213 11.85 -19.40 17.40
N ASN A 214 10.85 -19.13 16.57
CA ASN A 214 10.82 -19.50 15.17
C ASN A 214 10.95 -18.29 14.26
N THR A 215 12.07 -18.15 13.56
CA THR A 215 12.25 -17.16 12.48
C THR A 215 12.36 -17.83 11.10
N GLY A 216 12.43 -19.15 11.06
CA GLY A 216 12.49 -19.99 9.87
C GLY A 216 11.12 -20.53 9.45
N THR A 217 11.14 -21.72 8.88
CA THR A 217 9.92 -22.42 8.45
C THR A 217 9.79 -23.77 9.19
N ILE A 218 8.60 -24.01 9.75
CA ILE A 218 8.20 -25.30 10.31
C ILE A 218 6.98 -25.78 9.50
N SER A 219 7.08 -26.94 8.87
CA SER A 219 6.00 -27.58 8.13
C SER A 219 5.78 -29.00 8.61
N VAL A 220 4.62 -29.32 9.16
CA VAL A 220 4.28 -30.65 9.66
C VAL A 220 3.00 -31.13 9.00
N THR A 221 3.04 -32.31 8.40
CA THR A 221 1.90 -32.92 7.70
C THR A 221 1.62 -34.32 8.25
N GLY A 222 0.38 -34.52 8.68
CA GLY A 222 -0.12 -35.80 9.21
C GLY A 222 -1.28 -35.58 10.17
N GLN A 223 -1.99 -36.64 10.51
CA GLN A 223 -3.02 -36.57 11.54
C GLN A 223 -2.38 -36.20 12.89
N ASN A 224 -2.99 -35.27 13.62
CA ASN A 224 -2.47 -34.71 14.88
C ASN A 224 -1.04 -34.14 14.74
N ALA A 225 -0.73 -33.56 13.59
CA ALA A 225 0.53 -32.85 13.37
C ALA A 225 0.65 -31.63 14.30
N ARG A 226 1.85 -31.39 14.83
CA ARG A 226 2.15 -30.23 15.69
C ARG A 226 3.35 -29.45 15.16
N GLY A 227 3.27 -28.13 15.18
CA GLY A 227 4.36 -27.26 14.75
C GLY A 227 5.40 -27.13 15.88
N ILE A 228 5.03 -26.45 16.95
CA ILE A 228 5.76 -26.33 18.22
C ILE A 228 4.87 -26.90 19.33
N GLU A 229 5.40 -27.79 20.12
CA GLU A 229 4.72 -28.42 21.26
C GLU A 229 5.58 -28.32 22.51
N LEU A 230 5.00 -27.72 23.56
CA LEU A 230 5.60 -27.67 24.89
C LEU A 230 4.67 -28.38 25.87
N ASN A 231 5.12 -29.47 26.48
CA ASN A 231 4.36 -30.26 27.43
C ASN A 231 5.11 -30.38 28.74
N MET A 232 4.49 -29.98 29.83
CA MET A 232 5.10 -29.99 31.17
C MET A 232 6.48 -29.29 31.19
N VAL A 233 6.54 -28.09 30.67
CA VAL A 233 7.74 -27.26 30.62
C VAL A 233 7.61 -26.11 31.61
N ASN A 234 8.58 -26.03 32.53
CA ASN A 234 8.72 -24.83 33.36
C ASN A 234 9.46 -23.76 32.55
N PHE A 235 8.68 -22.86 32.01
CA PHE A 235 9.10 -21.92 31.01
C PHE A 235 8.59 -20.51 31.37
N GLY A 236 9.45 -19.68 31.90
CA GLY A 236 9.06 -18.35 32.39
C GLY A 236 9.11 -17.23 31.36
N GLN A 237 9.35 -17.55 30.09
CA GLN A 237 9.65 -16.60 29.03
C GLN A 237 8.66 -16.71 27.83
N ASP A 238 9.09 -16.35 26.63
CA ASP A 238 8.21 -16.16 25.48
C ASP A 238 8.32 -17.27 24.43
N VAL A 239 7.19 -17.63 23.82
CA VAL A 239 7.16 -18.36 22.54
C VAL A 239 6.96 -17.35 21.43
N GLU A 240 7.95 -17.17 20.54
CA GLU A 240 7.92 -16.17 19.50
C GLU A 240 7.89 -16.79 18.10
N ASN A 241 6.91 -16.44 17.28
CA ASN A 241 6.88 -16.78 15.86
C ASN A 241 7.02 -15.53 15.00
N GLY A 242 8.20 -15.32 14.42
CA GLY A 242 8.47 -14.32 13.39
C GLY A 242 8.52 -14.91 11.97
N GLY A 243 8.57 -16.25 11.87
CA GLY A 243 8.63 -17.02 10.63
C GLY A 243 7.28 -17.62 10.22
N THR A 244 7.34 -18.83 9.69
CA THR A 244 6.15 -19.55 9.22
C THR A 244 6.01 -20.89 9.94
N ILE A 245 4.83 -21.18 10.48
CA ILE A 245 4.44 -22.48 11.01
C ILE A 245 3.21 -22.97 10.23
N ASN A 246 3.37 -24.05 9.49
CA ASN A 246 2.27 -24.68 8.73
C ASN A 246 2.07 -26.10 9.23
N VAL A 247 0.86 -26.42 9.68
CA VAL A 247 0.48 -27.80 10.02
C VAL A 247 -0.70 -28.23 9.18
N ASN A 248 -0.72 -29.50 8.75
CA ASN A 248 -1.77 -30.02 7.88
C ASN A 248 -2.15 -31.45 8.28
N GLY A 249 -3.40 -31.63 8.66
CA GLY A 249 -3.99 -32.92 9.03
C GLY A 249 -5.17 -32.75 9.97
N ALA A 250 -6.01 -33.76 10.08
CA ALA A 250 -7.08 -33.74 11.05
C ALA A 250 -6.49 -33.70 12.48
N GLY A 251 -7.00 -32.78 13.30
CA GLY A 251 -6.52 -32.54 14.67
C GLY A 251 -5.15 -31.88 14.75
N ALA A 252 -4.68 -31.25 13.66
CA ALA A 252 -3.37 -30.56 13.64
C ALA A 252 -3.40 -29.30 14.51
N VAL A 253 -2.32 -29.03 15.24
CA VAL A 253 -2.14 -27.86 16.12
C VAL A 253 -0.81 -27.18 15.81
N ALA A 254 -0.83 -25.90 15.41
CA ALA A 254 0.41 -25.27 14.99
C ALA A 254 1.32 -24.89 16.17
N VAL A 255 0.77 -24.35 17.26
CA VAL A 255 1.47 -24.10 18.53
C VAL A 255 0.64 -24.64 19.66
N ARG A 256 1.19 -25.56 20.44
CA ARG A 256 0.52 -26.17 21.59
C ARG A 256 1.33 -25.99 22.86
N MET A 257 0.67 -25.44 23.86
CA MET A 257 1.14 -25.39 25.23
C MET A 257 0.27 -26.32 26.06
N ASP A 258 0.84 -27.32 26.67
CA ASP A 258 0.13 -28.27 27.54
C ASP A 258 0.81 -28.34 28.92
N ARG A 259 0.12 -28.03 29.98
CA ARG A 259 0.62 -28.03 31.37
C ARG A 259 1.95 -27.32 31.53
N SER A 260 2.14 -26.23 30.79
CA SER A 260 3.40 -25.49 30.71
C SER A 260 3.21 -24.04 31.12
N ASP A 261 4.17 -23.50 31.87
CA ASP A 261 4.16 -22.08 32.24
C ASP A 261 4.84 -21.24 31.15
N TYR A 262 4.31 -20.04 30.83
CA TYR A 262 4.93 -19.10 29.90
C TYR A 262 4.50 -17.67 30.20
N ASN A 263 5.29 -16.67 29.74
CA ASN A 263 4.94 -15.26 29.87
C ASN A 263 4.00 -14.81 28.74
N ARG A 264 4.38 -15.10 27.48
CA ARG A 264 3.52 -14.80 26.31
C ARG A 264 3.81 -15.72 25.12
N ILE A 265 2.80 -15.84 24.26
CA ILE A 265 2.97 -16.35 22.90
C ILE A 265 2.83 -15.15 21.97
N LEU A 266 3.90 -14.77 21.25
CA LEU A 266 3.95 -13.64 20.33
C LEU A 266 4.01 -14.14 18.89
N ASN A 267 2.98 -13.83 18.08
CA ASN A 267 3.01 -14.09 16.66
C ASN A 267 3.15 -12.78 15.88
N THR A 268 4.26 -12.61 15.16
CA THR A 268 4.49 -11.54 14.17
C THR A 268 4.57 -12.09 12.74
N GLY A 269 4.65 -13.41 12.58
CA GLY A 269 4.73 -14.14 11.33
C GLY A 269 3.40 -14.76 10.91
N THR A 270 3.50 -15.97 10.35
CA THR A 270 2.32 -16.73 9.89
C THR A 270 2.21 -18.06 10.62
N ILE A 271 1.06 -18.33 11.20
CA ILE A 271 0.65 -19.60 11.79
C ILE A 271 -0.56 -20.09 11.00
N ARG A 272 -0.46 -21.28 10.42
CA ARG A 272 -1.54 -21.90 9.67
C ARG A 272 -1.74 -23.36 10.08
N ALA A 273 -2.99 -23.73 10.37
CA ALA A 273 -3.42 -25.08 10.67
C ALA A 273 -4.55 -25.49 9.71
N VAL A 274 -4.35 -26.56 8.95
CA VAL A 274 -5.27 -27.05 7.92
C VAL A 274 -5.79 -28.43 8.29
N GLY A 275 -7.07 -28.65 8.11
CA GLY A 275 -7.74 -29.93 8.34
C GLY A 275 -8.86 -29.86 9.38
N ALA A 276 -9.67 -30.89 9.43
CA ALA A 276 -10.80 -30.94 10.38
C ALA A 276 -10.30 -30.88 11.82
N ASN A 277 -10.96 -30.07 12.66
CA ASN A 277 -10.60 -29.83 14.08
C ASN A 277 -9.16 -29.33 14.26
N SER A 278 -8.60 -28.62 13.26
CA SER A 278 -7.27 -28.03 13.40
C SER A 278 -7.30 -26.78 14.27
N ILE A 279 -6.18 -26.48 14.93
CA ILE A 279 -6.06 -25.33 15.85
C ILE A 279 -4.78 -24.56 15.52
N GLY A 280 -4.90 -23.22 15.44
CA GLY A 280 -3.73 -22.36 15.24
C GLY A 280 -2.84 -22.32 16.47
N ILE A 281 -3.38 -21.83 17.60
CA ILE A 281 -2.69 -21.84 18.91
C ILE A 281 -3.62 -22.48 19.94
N GLU A 282 -3.14 -23.50 20.64
CA GLU A 282 -3.82 -24.13 21.76
C GLU A 282 -3.03 -23.89 23.05
N SER A 283 -3.70 -23.34 24.07
CA SER A 283 -3.19 -23.29 25.44
C SER A 283 -4.07 -24.17 26.33
N ARG A 284 -3.52 -25.30 26.76
CA ARG A 284 -4.25 -26.31 27.52
C ARG A 284 -3.63 -26.48 28.90
N GLU A 285 -4.44 -26.31 29.96
CA GLU A 285 -4.01 -26.42 31.36
C GLU A 285 -2.67 -25.68 31.64
N SER A 286 -2.42 -24.61 30.87
CA SER A 286 -1.18 -23.86 30.89
C SER A 286 -1.40 -22.47 31.46
N PHE A 287 -0.45 -22.00 32.24
CA PHE A 287 -0.53 -20.72 32.91
C PHE A 287 0.60 -19.80 32.41
N GLY A 288 0.23 -18.55 32.14
CA GLY A 288 1.24 -17.53 32.21
C GLY A 288 1.65 -17.31 33.67
N ASN A 289 2.92 -17.48 33.96
CA ASN A 289 3.44 -17.40 35.32
C ASN A 289 3.21 -16.02 35.94
N ASN A 290 2.31 -15.93 36.93
CA ASN A 290 1.96 -14.75 37.72
C ASN A 290 0.98 -13.74 37.11
N ALA A 291 0.51 -12.84 37.96
CA ALA A 291 -0.40 -11.70 37.71
C ALA A 291 0.06 -10.71 36.61
N VAL A 292 1.12 -11.01 35.89
CA VAL A 292 1.78 -10.18 34.85
C VAL A 292 1.81 -10.87 33.48
N SER A 293 1.35 -12.11 33.34
CA SER A 293 1.34 -12.81 32.05
C SER A 293 0.61 -11.99 30.97
N GLN A 294 1.26 -11.82 29.83
CA GLN A 294 0.70 -11.12 28.67
C GLN A 294 -0.20 -12.02 27.80
N GLY A 295 -0.18 -13.35 28.01
CA GLY A 295 -0.98 -14.32 27.29
C GLY A 295 -0.61 -14.45 25.80
N ILE A 296 -1.59 -14.49 24.92
CA ILE A 296 -1.36 -14.57 23.47
C ILE A 296 -1.46 -13.20 22.84
N ILE A 297 -0.43 -12.79 22.08
CA ILE A 297 -0.36 -11.53 21.35
C ILE A 297 -0.21 -11.83 19.86
N ASN A 298 -1.15 -11.37 19.04
CA ASN A 298 -1.06 -11.49 17.60
C ASN A 298 -0.87 -10.14 16.92
N ASN A 299 0.23 -10.05 16.15
CA ASN A 299 0.55 -8.97 15.23
C ASN A 299 0.63 -9.43 13.77
N GLY A 300 0.57 -10.77 13.55
CA GLY A 300 0.71 -11.44 12.27
C GLY A 300 -0.58 -12.12 11.81
N THR A 301 -0.45 -13.30 11.22
CA THR A 301 -1.59 -14.11 10.76
C THR A 301 -1.66 -15.41 11.54
N ILE A 302 -2.84 -15.71 12.09
CA ILE A 302 -3.23 -17.01 12.65
C ILE A 302 -4.46 -17.46 11.88
N ALA A 303 -4.37 -18.60 11.20
CA ALA A 303 -5.46 -19.15 10.41
C ALA A 303 -5.62 -20.65 10.63
N ALA A 304 -6.82 -21.08 10.94
CA ALA A 304 -7.14 -22.50 11.09
C ALA A 304 -8.43 -22.85 10.35
N ASP A 305 -8.52 -24.08 9.85
CA ASP A 305 -9.80 -24.59 9.31
C ASP A 305 -10.80 -24.90 10.45
N GLY A 306 -10.32 -25.22 11.65
CA GLY A 306 -11.10 -25.34 12.89
C GLY A 306 -11.04 -24.06 13.72
N VAL A 307 -10.26 -24.04 14.81
CA VAL A 307 -10.21 -22.93 15.77
C VAL A 307 -8.90 -22.14 15.64
N GLY A 308 -8.98 -20.81 15.46
CA GLY A 308 -7.80 -19.96 15.38
C GLY A 308 -6.96 -19.98 16.66
N ILE A 309 -7.56 -19.58 17.78
CA ILE A 309 -6.94 -19.62 19.12
C ILE A 309 -7.92 -20.33 20.07
N LYS A 310 -7.41 -21.36 20.75
CA LYS A 310 -8.18 -22.14 21.71
C LYS A 310 -7.53 -22.14 23.09
N VAL A 311 -8.29 -21.77 24.10
CA VAL A 311 -7.90 -21.85 25.50
C VAL A 311 -8.76 -22.92 26.18
N THR A 312 -8.12 -24.00 26.63
CA THR A 312 -8.80 -25.09 27.36
C THR A 312 -8.16 -25.25 28.73
N ASN A 313 -8.46 -24.32 29.61
CA ASN A 313 -7.97 -24.40 30.99
C ASN A 313 -9.07 -24.82 31.92
N ASP A 314 -8.92 -25.96 32.54
CA ASP A 314 -9.55 -26.24 33.83
C ASP A 314 -8.79 -25.47 34.92
N LEU A 315 -8.95 -24.18 34.95
CA LEU A 315 -8.25 -23.19 35.80
C LEU A 315 -8.40 -23.42 37.29
N LEU A 316 -8.99 -24.50 37.70
CA LEU A 316 -9.30 -24.77 39.10
C LEU A 316 -8.53 -25.97 39.69
N GLN A 317 -7.66 -26.61 38.94
CA GLN A 317 -6.78 -27.60 39.53
C GLN A 317 -5.47 -26.93 39.97
N THR A 318 -5.53 -26.35 41.12
CA THR A 318 -4.33 -26.01 41.92
C THR A 318 -3.54 -27.27 42.20
N GLY A 319 -2.24 -27.20 41.93
CA GLY A 319 -1.29 -28.20 42.47
C GLY A 319 -1.46 -28.33 43.96
N PRO A 320 -1.01 -29.43 44.59
CA PRO A 320 -1.15 -29.62 46.01
C PRO A 320 -0.47 -28.49 46.80
N GLY A 321 -1.27 -27.55 47.30
CA GLY A 321 -0.78 -26.46 48.12
C GLY A 321 -1.02 -25.04 47.58
N GLU A 322 -1.54 -24.85 46.36
CA GLU A 322 -1.86 -23.52 45.85
C GLU A 322 -3.37 -23.20 46.00
N THR A 323 -3.67 -21.99 46.47
CA THR A 323 -5.03 -21.51 46.61
C THR A 323 -5.48 -20.92 45.27
N SER A 324 -6.61 -21.41 44.73
CA SER A 324 -7.25 -20.86 43.53
C SER A 324 -7.47 -19.37 43.69
N ASN A 325 -6.74 -18.57 42.90
CA ASN A 325 -6.96 -17.13 42.83
C ASN A 325 -8.00 -16.88 41.73
N ALA A 326 -9.24 -16.65 42.11
CA ALA A 326 -10.34 -16.25 41.19
C ALA A 326 -10.07 -14.95 40.40
N SER A 327 -8.86 -14.41 40.48
CA SER A 327 -8.39 -13.18 39.83
C SER A 327 -7.52 -13.42 38.59
N ASN A 328 -7.13 -14.66 38.28
CA ASN A 328 -6.27 -14.95 37.16
C ASN A 328 -7.12 -15.20 35.90
N PHE A 329 -7.01 -14.26 34.97
CA PHE A 329 -7.68 -14.32 33.68
C PHE A 329 -6.67 -14.59 32.59
N TYR A 330 -7.04 -15.43 31.63
CA TYR A 330 -6.28 -15.58 30.41
C TYR A 330 -6.42 -14.32 29.54
N ARG A 331 -5.37 -13.89 28.87
CA ARG A 331 -5.40 -12.70 28.03
C ARG A 331 -5.09 -13.05 26.59
N ILE A 332 -5.90 -12.58 25.66
CA ILE A 332 -5.64 -12.58 24.22
C ILE A 332 -5.63 -11.13 23.73
N THR A 333 -4.60 -10.74 22.99
CA THR A 333 -4.45 -9.40 22.43
C THR A 333 -4.24 -9.47 20.94
N GLN A 334 -5.16 -8.93 20.17
CA GLN A 334 -5.06 -8.74 18.72
C GLN A 334 -4.66 -7.31 18.44
N ASN A 335 -3.41 -7.06 18.01
CA ASN A 335 -2.92 -5.73 17.69
C ASN A 335 -3.00 -5.41 16.20
N ALA A 336 -2.72 -6.40 15.36
CA ALA A 336 -2.69 -6.25 13.89
C ALA A 336 -2.83 -7.62 13.21
N GLY A 337 -2.92 -7.65 11.89
CA GLY A 337 -3.03 -8.87 11.10
C GLY A 337 -4.39 -9.55 11.22
N VAL A 338 -4.41 -10.88 11.19
CA VAL A 338 -5.65 -11.66 11.12
C VAL A 338 -5.65 -12.79 12.13
N ILE A 339 -6.77 -13.02 12.81
CA ILE A 339 -7.09 -14.29 13.45
C ILE A 339 -8.31 -14.86 12.73
N SER A 340 -8.22 -16.09 12.23
CA SER A 340 -9.31 -16.77 11.55
C SER A 340 -9.47 -18.22 11.97
N GLY A 341 -10.72 -18.67 12.04
CA GLY A 341 -11.08 -20.06 12.30
C GLY A 341 -12.40 -20.42 11.63
N GLY A 342 -12.49 -21.62 11.07
CA GLY A 342 -13.69 -22.09 10.39
C GLY A 342 -14.80 -22.49 11.37
N ASP A 343 -14.45 -23.03 12.54
CA ASP A 343 -15.39 -23.30 13.62
C ASP A 343 -15.51 -22.07 14.56
N ALA A 344 -14.38 -21.53 15.02
CA ALA A 344 -14.32 -20.30 15.77
C ALA A 344 -12.96 -19.61 15.55
N ALA A 345 -12.95 -18.28 15.46
CA ALA A 345 -11.69 -17.55 15.46
C ALA A 345 -11.00 -17.63 16.83
N ILE A 346 -11.78 -17.54 17.91
CA ILE A 346 -11.30 -17.57 19.30
C ILE A 346 -12.29 -18.35 20.15
N ASP A 347 -11.79 -19.35 20.88
CA ASP A 347 -12.51 -20.08 21.94
C ASP A 347 -11.76 -19.88 23.26
N GLY A 348 -12.31 -19.05 24.15
CA GLY A 348 -11.67 -18.57 25.38
C GLY A 348 -12.07 -19.24 26.67
N ASN A 349 -12.88 -20.29 26.63
CA ASN A 349 -13.33 -21.07 27.81
C ASN A 349 -13.99 -20.26 28.96
N GLY A 350 -14.64 -19.14 28.67
CA GLY A 350 -15.38 -18.33 29.65
C GLY A 350 -14.51 -17.50 30.64
N GLN A 351 -13.19 -17.65 30.61
CA GLN A 351 -12.27 -16.97 31.51
C GLN A 351 -11.29 -16.00 30.82
N THR A 352 -11.45 -15.86 29.52
CA THR A 352 -10.52 -15.05 28.73
C THR A 352 -10.92 -13.59 28.69
N ILE A 353 -9.94 -12.70 28.85
CA ILE A 353 -10.07 -11.27 28.53
C ILE A 353 -9.48 -11.05 27.14
N LEU A 354 -10.28 -10.47 26.24
CA LEU A 354 -9.90 -10.20 24.87
C LEU A 354 -9.67 -8.71 24.66
N HIS A 355 -8.47 -8.33 24.21
CA HIS A 355 -8.14 -6.97 23.80
C HIS A 355 -8.01 -6.90 22.28
N LEU A 356 -8.85 -6.11 21.65
CA LEU A 356 -8.87 -5.86 20.21
C LEU A 356 -8.38 -4.45 19.93
N ASN A 357 -7.08 -4.32 19.62
CA ASN A 357 -6.41 -3.05 19.37
C ASN A 357 -6.34 -2.72 17.87
N GLY A 358 -6.49 -3.73 16.99
CA GLY A 358 -6.45 -3.57 15.54
C GLY A 358 -6.57 -4.91 14.80
N GLY A 359 -6.54 -4.86 13.47
CA GLY A 359 -6.58 -6.06 12.62
C GLY A 359 -7.98 -6.59 12.33
N THR A 360 -8.04 -7.87 11.98
CA THR A 360 -9.28 -8.53 11.52
C THR A 360 -9.50 -9.86 12.24
N ILE A 361 -10.73 -10.13 12.63
CA ILE A 361 -11.20 -11.42 13.15
C ILE A 361 -12.17 -12.02 12.14
N ILE A 362 -11.99 -13.29 11.79
CA ILE A 362 -12.85 -14.02 10.85
C ILE A 362 -13.27 -15.36 11.49
N GLY A 363 -14.54 -15.51 11.78
CA GLY A 363 -15.14 -16.62 12.55
C GLY A 363 -15.60 -16.19 13.92
N ASP A 364 -16.33 -17.06 14.59
CA ASP A 364 -16.99 -16.77 15.85
C ASP A 364 -16.00 -16.54 17.00
N ILE A 365 -16.39 -15.70 17.94
CA ILE A 365 -15.67 -15.40 19.17
C ILE A 365 -16.48 -15.98 20.30
N GLU A 366 -15.95 -17.00 20.95
CA GLU A 366 -16.67 -17.78 21.96
C GLU A 366 -15.91 -17.79 23.30
N GLY A 367 -16.65 -18.01 24.41
CA GLY A 367 -16.08 -18.21 25.73
C GLY A 367 -15.27 -17.00 26.26
N ILE A 368 -15.65 -15.77 25.95
CA ILE A 368 -14.97 -14.57 26.42
C ILE A 368 -15.69 -14.02 27.66
N ARG A 369 -14.91 -13.70 28.70
CA ARG A 369 -15.45 -12.98 29.85
C ARG A 369 -15.68 -11.52 29.54
N ASP A 370 -14.62 -10.81 29.20
CA ASP A 370 -14.67 -9.38 28.85
C ASP A 370 -13.90 -9.15 27.56
N ALA A 371 -14.53 -8.50 26.59
CA ALA A 371 -13.88 -8.05 25.35
C ALA A 371 -13.79 -6.53 25.32
N PHE A 372 -12.61 -6.01 24.97
CA PHE A 372 -12.33 -4.58 24.88
C PHE A 372 -11.84 -4.24 23.46
N VAL A 373 -12.55 -3.34 22.80
CA VAL A 373 -12.14 -2.79 21.50
C VAL A 373 -11.49 -1.43 21.76
N ASN A 374 -10.17 -1.37 21.58
CA ASN A 374 -9.37 -0.18 21.88
C ASN A 374 -8.88 0.54 20.61
N GLY A 375 -9.13 -0.01 19.42
CA GLY A 375 -8.71 0.51 18.14
C GLY A 375 -9.69 0.22 17.02
N ASN A 376 -9.20 0.26 15.78
CA ASN A 376 -10.01 -0.06 14.60
C ASN A 376 -9.90 -1.56 14.29
N VAL A 377 -10.98 -2.29 14.45
CA VAL A 377 -11.04 -3.74 14.29
C VAL A 377 -12.19 -4.13 13.38
N ALA A 378 -11.93 -5.00 12.40
CA ALA A 378 -12.96 -5.58 11.55
C ALA A 378 -13.31 -7.00 12.05
N ILE A 379 -14.60 -7.27 12.21
CA ILE A 379 -15.12 -8.59 12.63
C ILE A 379 -16.06 -9.12 11.53
N TYR A 380 -15.76 -10.34 11.09
CA TYR A 380 -16.57 -11.19 10.22
C TYR A 380 -16.99 -12.39 11.07
N SER A 381 -18.03 -12.23 11.86
CA SER A 381 -18.48 -13.23 12.85
C SER A 381 -19.99 -13.19 13.00
N GLY A 382 -20.61 -14.37 13.09
CA GLY A 382 -22.03 -14.52 13.44
C GLY A 382 -22.29 -14.39 14.94
N LEU A 383 -21.31 -14.68 15.78
CA LEU A 383 -21.44 -14.74 17.24
C LEU A 383 -20.24 -14.09 17.94
N ILE A 384 -20.52 -13.24 18.91
CA ILE A 384 -19.57 -12.77 19.93
C ILE A 384 -20.12 -13.17 21.30
N GLU A 385 -19.69 -14.31 21.80
CA GLU A 385 -20.05 -14.79 23.12
C GLU A 385 -19.12 -14.17 24.18
N ALA A 386 -19.62 -13.15 24.84
CA ALA A 386 -18.91 -12.45 25.90
C ALA A 386 -19.87 -11.91 26.95
N ASN A 387 -19.50 -11.96 28.24
CA ASN A 387 -20.34 -11.33 29.29
C ASN A 387 -20.40 -9.82 29.09
N LYS A 388 -19.33 -9.23 28.57
CA LYS A 388 -19.25 -7.80 28.25
C LYS A 388 -18.39 -7.54 26.99
N LEU A 389 -18.95 -6.77 26.06
CA LEU A 389 -18.24 -6.19 24.93
C LEU A 389 -18.17 -4.67 25.10
N ASP A 390 -16.99 -4.11 25.29
CA ASP A 390 -16.75 -2.69 25.58
C ASP A 390 -15.94 -2.05 24.43
N VAL A 391 -16.60 -1.28 23.59
CA VAL A 391 -15.94 -0.48 22.55
C VAL A 391 -15.46 0.82 23.18
N THR A 392 -14.21 0.80 23.69
CA THR A 392 -13.63 1.88 24.50
C THR A 392 -13.05 2.99 23.65
N ALA A 393 -12.51 2.66 22.48
CA ALA A 393 -11.94 3.61 21.53
C ALA A 393 -11.91 3.05 20.11
N GLY A 394 -11.70 3.91 19.11
CA GLY A 394 -11.66 3.48 17.70
C GLY A 394 -13.03 3.03 17.19
N LYS A 395 -13.02 2.07 16.28
CA LYS A 395 -14.23 1.59 15.60
C LYS A 395 -14.27 0.07 15.53
N LEU A 396 -15.39 -0.50 15.94
CA LEU A 396 -15.72 -1.89 15.67
C LEU A 396 -16.47 -1.98 14.32
N TYR A 397 -15.85 -2.54 13.30
CA TYR A 397 -16.46 -2.79 12.00
C TYR A 397 -17.10 -4.19 12.01
N VAL A 398 -18.42 -4.23 11.91
CA VAL A 398 -19.21 -5.46 11.85
C VAL A 398 -19.65 -5.69 10.41
N ALA A 399 -19.10 -6.72 9.78
CA ALA A 399 -19.29 -6.99 8.36
C ALA A 399 -20.44 -7.98 8.05
N GLU A 400 -20.91 -8.71 9.06
CA GLU A 400 -21.98 -9.71 8.96
C GLU A 400 -23.01 -9.49 10.08
N VAL A 401 -24.17 -10.14 9.96
CA VAL A 401 -25.15 -10.14 11.04
C VAL A 401 -24.55 -10.86 12.25
N THR A 402 -24.40 -10.15 13.36
CA THR A 402 -23.65 -10.60 14.54
C THR A 402 -24.55 -10.57 15.77
N ASN A 403 -24.60 -11.67 16.52
CA ASN A 403 -25.18 -11.73 17.84
C ASN A 403 -24.12 -11.52 18.93
N VAL A 404 -24.38 -10.65 19.91
CA VAL A 404 -23.57 -10.42 21.12
C VAL A 404 -24.35 -10.91 22.33
N THR A 405 -23.86 -11.94 23.00
CA THR A 405 -24.64 -12.62 24.05
C THR A 405 -24.76 -11.86 25.38
N GLY A 406 -23.87 -10.91 25.67
CA GLY A 406 -23.88 -10.18 26.93
C GLY A 406 -24.09 -8.66 26.77
N ASP A 407 -23.70 -7.90 27.77
CA ASP A 407 -23.81 -6.44 27.71
C ASP A 407 -22.82 -5.81 26.72
N MET A 408 -23.30 -4.82 25.99
CA MET A 408 -22.45 -4.08 25.04
C MET A 408 -22.41 -2.59 25.38
N PHE A 409 -21.22 -2.00 25.30
CA PHE A 409 -20.97 -0.58 25.53
C PHE A 409 -20.28 0.03 24.33
N VAL A 410 -20.76 1.20 23.88
CA VAL A 410 -20.04 2.04 22.90
C VAL A 410 -19.75 3.37 23.57
N ARG A 411 -18.47 3.59 23.91
CA ARG A 411 -18.02 4.72 24.72
C ARG A 411 -17.96 6.02 23.95
N ASN A 412 -17.83 7.12 24.69
CA ASN A 412 -17.65 8.45 24.10
C ASN A 412 -16.43 8.47 23.13
N GLY A 413 -16.65 8.93 21.90
CA GLY A 413 -15.64 8.98 20.85
C GLY A 413 -15.38 7.63 20.14
N ALA A 414 -15.95 6.55 20.63
CA ALA A 414 -15.89 5.24 19.96
C ALA A 414 -17.02 5.08 18.93
N GLY A 415 -16.89 4.08 18.06
CA GLY A 415 -17.87 3.82 17.02
C GLY A 415 -18.16 2.35 16.76
N LEU A 416 -19.40 2.09 16.39
CA LEU A 416 -19.86 0.84 15.78
C LEU A 416 -20.10 1.11 14.30
N SER A 417 -19.42 0.38 13.40
CA SER A 417 -19.51 0.58 11.96
C SER A 417 -20.16 -0.64 11.31
N LEU A 418 -21.31 -0.43 10.68
CA LEU A 418 -22.18 -1.49 10.15
C LEU A 418 -22.18 -1.47 8.63
N PHE A 419 -22.05 -2.66 8.03
CA PHE A 419 -22.17 -2.84 6.59
C PHE A 419 -23.61 -3.15 6.20
N VAL A 420 -24.15 -2.38 5.26
CA VAL A 420 -25.48 -2.58 4.68
C VAL A 420 -25.33 -2.84 3.19
N ASN A 421 -25.96 -3.89 2.70
CA ASN A 421 -25.92 -4.26 1.27
C ASN A 421 -27.28 -4.83 0.80
N ASN A 422 -27.36 -5.24 -0.47
CA ASN A 422 -28.58 -5.78 -1.08
C ASN A 422 -29.09 -7.07 -0.43
N SER A 423 -28.23 -7.85 0.24
CA SER A 423 -28.59 -9.09 0.92
C SER A 423 -28.92 -8.86 2.40
N THR A 424 -28.68 -7.67 2.93
CA THR A 424 -29.05 -7.32 4.31
C THR A 424 -30.57 -7.32 4.44
N ASP A 425 -31.11 -8.20 5.31
CA ASP A 425 -32.53 -8.21 5.61
C ASP A 425 -32.91 -6.95 6.42
N PRO A 426 -33.71 -6.04 5.86
CA PRO A 426 -34.00 -4.78 6.53
C PRO A 426 -34.85 -4.93 7.81
N SER A 427 -35.48 -6.09 7.99
CA SER A 427 -36.31 -6.40 9.15
C SER A 427 -35.55 -6.99 10.34
N LYS A 428 -34.29 -7.42 10.14
CA LYS A 428 -33.42 -7.99 11.17
C LYS A 428 -32.34 -7.01 11.56
N ALA A 429 -31.95 -7.03 12.82
CA ALA A 429 -30.81 -6.25 13.28
C ALA A 429 -29.51 -6.78 12.66
N ILE A 430 -28.60 -5.85 12.33
CA ILE A 430 -27.25 -6.22 11.91
C ILE A 430 -26.42 -6.65 13.13
N VAL A 431 -26.64 -5.99 14.27
CA VAL A 431 -26.10 -6.40 15.56
C VAL A 431 -27.27 -6.61 16.52
N GLU A 432 -27.36 -7.82 17.06
CA GLU A 432 -28.31 -8.18 18.09
C GLU A 432 -27.57 -8.37 19.43
N VAL A 433 -28.06 -7.76 20.51
CA VAL A 433 -27.43 -7.81 21.83
C VAL A 433 -28.38 -8.46 22.80
N ASP A 434 -28.08 -9.68 23.25
CA ASP A 434 -28.89 -10.45 24.22
C ASP A 434 -28.74 -9.90 25.65
N GLY A 435 -28.36 -8.67 25.80
CA GLY A 435 -28.19 -7.98 27.06
C GLY A 435 -28.50 -6.50 26.94
N LYS A 436 -27.85 -5.68 27.77
CA LYS A 436 -27.99 -4.24 27.74
C LYS A 436 -27.02 -3.60 26.78
N LEU A 437 -27.48 -2.82 25.79
CA LEU A 437 -26.68 -1.94 24.97
C LEU A 437 -26.71 -0.52 25.53
N THR A 438 -25.53 0.00 25.92
CA THR A 438 -25.34 1.41 26.33
C THR A 438 -24.56 2.17 25.27
N LEU A 439 -25.19 3.18 24.70
CA LEU A 439 -24.58 4.10 23.71
C LEU A 439 -24.30 5.44 24.40
N GLU A 440 -23.04 5.73 24.71
CA GLU A 440 -22.66 6.97 25.41
C GLU A 440 -22.78 8.21 24.52
N GLN A 441 -22.86 9.38 25.12
CA GLN A 441 -22.86 10.66 24.40
C GLN A 441 -21.57 10.81 23.59
N GLY A 442 -21.71 11.11 22.30
CA GLY A 442 -20.57 11.23 21.38
C GLY A 442 -20.11 9.93 20.75
N SER A 443 -20.73 8.80 21.09
CA SER A 443 -20.55 7.55 20.34
C SER A 443 -21.21 7.64 18.95
N VAL A 444 -20.72 6.85 17.98
CA VAL A 444 -21.21 6.89 16.59
C VAL A 444 -21.57 5.50 16.11
N ILE A 445 -22.79 5.32 15.60
CA ILE A 445 -23.16 4.20 14.75
C ILE A 445 -22.91 4.66 13.30
N GLY A 446 -21.85 4.18 12.70
CA GLY A 446 -21.50 4.44 11.32
C GLY A 446 -22.14 3.43 10.37
N VAL A 447 -22.64 3.88 9.22
CA VAL A 447 -23.19 3.01 8.20
C VAL A 447 -22.36 3.12 6.94
N THR A 448 -21.96 1.99 6.37
CA THR A 448 -21.24 1.89 5.11
C THR A 448 -21.82 0.77 4.25
N THR A 449 -21.32 0.59 3.05
CA THR A 449 -21.74 -0.49 2.14
C THR A 449 -20.53 -1.29 1.68
N ASN A 450 -20.74 -2.57 1.40
CA ASN A 450 -19.76 -3.38 0.70
C ASN A 450 -19.75 -3.04 -0.79
N PRO A 451 -18.59 -3.10 -1.44
CA PRO A 451 -18.46 -2.90 -2.86
C PRO A 451 -19.45 -3.72 -3.69
N GLY A 452 -20.17 -3.05 -4.62
CA GLY A 452 -21.00 -3.70 -5.61
C GLY A 452 -22.41 -4.12 -5.17
N GLN A 453 -22.81 -3.86 -3.94
CA GLN A 453 -24.02 -4.50 -3.38
C GLN A 453 -25.07 -3.53 -2.82
N PHE A 454 -25.01 -2.24 -3.17
CA PHE A 454 -25.95 -1.28 -2.59
C PHE A 454 -27.15 -0.95 -3.52
N THR A 455 -28.38 -0.81 -2.94
CA THR A 455 -29.57 -0.35 -3.67
C THR A 455 -29.76 1.16 -3.57
N LYS A 456 -30.32 1.78 -4.63
CA LYS A 456 -30.60 3.23 -4.67
C LYS A 456 -31.75 3.65 -3.78
N GLU A 457 -32.71 2.75 -3.56
CA GLU A 457 -33.95 3.08 -2.86
C GLU A 457 -33.70 3.25 -1.37
N SER A 458 -34.27 4.29 -0.79
CA SER A 458 -34.23 4.52 0.65
C SER A 458 -35.06 3.46 1.37
N THR A 459 -34.36 2.55 2.04
CA THR A 459 -34.97 1.44 2.79
C THR A 459 -34.73 1.61 4.28
N LYS A 460 -35.75 1.32 5.09
CA LYS A 460 -35.64 1.34 6.55
C LYS A 460 -35.00 0.05 7.02
N TYR A 461 -33.84 0.15 7.68
CA TYR A 461 -33.11 -0.97 8.29
C TYR A 461 -33.21 -0.91 9.81
N VAL A 462 -33.20 -2.08 10.43
CA VAL A 462 -32.89 -2.25 11.85
C VAL A 462 -31.37 -2.38 11.96
N LEU A 463 -30.71 -1.38 12.51
CA LEU A 463 -29.24 -1.36 12.60
C LEU A 463 -28.76 -2.19 13.77
N VAL A 464 -29.36 -1.96 14.94
CA VAL A 464 -29.02 -2.65 16.18
C VAL A 464 -30.32 -2.93 16.95
N SER A 465 -30.41 -4.08 17.57
CA SER A 465 -31.43 -4.40 18.59
C SER A 465 -30.76 -4.87 19.87
N ALA A 466 -31.44 -4.73 21.03
CA ALA A 466 -30.94 -5.18 22.31
C ALA A 466 -32.13 -5.58 23.22
N ASP A 467 -31.90 -6.40 24.26
CA ASP A 467 -32.91 -6.61 25.30
C ASP A 467 -33.23 -5.32 26.03
N GLN A 468 -32.22 -4.49 26.27
CA GLN A 468 -32.37 -3.17 26.84
C GLN A 468 -31.46 -2.18 26.10
N LEU A 469 -32.03 -1.12 25.52
CA LEU A 469 -31.30 -0.06 24.87
C LEU A 469 -31.27 1.22 25.71
N GLU A 470 -30.07 1.66 26.09
CA GLU A 470 -29.85 2.97 26.72
C GLU A 470 -29.05 3.86 25.77
N ASN A 471 -29.73 4.90 25.22
CA ASN A 471 -29.08 5.90 24.37
C ASN A 471 -28.87 7.19 25.16
N LEU A 472 -27.62 7.54 25.45
CA LEU A 472 -27.22 8.77 26.15
C LEU A 472 -26.84 9.93 25.21
N GLY A 473 -27.06 9.77 23.90
CA GLY A 473 -26.77 10.81 22.90
C GLY A 473 -25.83 10.35 21.75
N ALA A 474 -25.91 9.10 21.36
CA ALA A 474 -25.22 8.55 20.18
C ALA A 474 -25.77 9.15 18.89
N GLN A 475 -24.92 9.17 17.86
CA GLN A 475 -25.31 9.63 16.52
C GLN A 475 -25.23 8.48 15.52
N VAL A 476 -26.17 8.45 14.57
CA VAL A 476 -26.10 7.56 13.42
C VAL A 476 -25.63 8.38 12.22
N LYS A 477 -24.53 7.96 11.57
CA LYS A 477 -23.90 8.68 10.45
C LYS A 477 -23.53 7.74 9.32
N THR A 478 -23.49 8.26 8.10
CA THR A 478 -22.84 7.55 6.98
C THR A 478 -21.31 7.64 7.09
N LEU A 479 -20.61 6.59 6.69
CA LEU A 479 -19.15 6.55 6.57
C LEU A 479 -18.68 6.76 5.12
N THR A 480 -19.60 6.89 4.16
CA THR A 480 -19.31 7.21 2.77
C THR A 480 -20.18 8.38 2.30
N PRO A 481 -19.62 9.34 1.55
CA PRO A 481 -20.37 10.50 1.07
C PRO A 481 -21.55 10.17 0.15
N LEU A 482 -21.55 8.99 -0.47
CA LEU A 482 -22.56 8.58 -1.45
C LEU A 482 -23.80 7.94 -0.82
N LEU A 483 -23.79 7.69 0.49
CA LEU A 483 -24.95 7.22 1.23
C LEU A 483 -25.59 8.34 2.04
N ALA A 484 -26.92 8.25 2.17
CA ALA A 484 -27.68 9.08 3.11
C ALA A 484 -28.27 8.20 4.21
N VAL A 485 -28.17 8.69 5.43
CA VAL A 485 -28.85 8.15 6.61
C VAL A 485 -29.89 9.18 7.03
N THR A 486 -31.17 8.78 7.03
CA THR A 486 -32.31 9.64 7.37
C THR A 486 -33.27 8.92 8.29
N ASN A 487 -34.22 9.63 8.92
CA ASN A 487 -35.26 9.06 9.78
C ASN A 487 -34.71 8.13 10.87
N VAL A 488 -33.61 8.57 11.52
CA VAL A 488 -32.99 7.82 12.64
C VAL A 488 -33.97 7.80 13.82
N ALA A 489 -34.23 6.60 14.36
CA ALA A 489 -35.05 6.42 15.56
C ALA A 489 -34.37 5.44 16.53
N PHE A 490 -34.48 5.77 17.82
CA PHE A 490 -34.05 4.95 18.96
C PHE A 490 -35.32 4.59 19.74
N GLU A 491 -35.98 3.51 19.32
CA GLU A 491 -37.31 3.09 19.83
C GLU A 491 -37.42 1.57 19.96
N ASN A 492 -38.21 1.11 20.91
CA ASN A 492 -38.48 -0.32 21.10
C ASN A 492 -37.20 -1.16 21.20
N ASN A 493 -36.24 -0.70 21.98
CA ASN A 493 -34.95 -1.35 22.14
C ASN A 493 -34.15 -1.53 20.82
N SER A 494 -34.43 -0.74 19.82
CA SER A 494 -33.79 -0.82 18.52
C SER A 494 -33.29 0.54 18.03
N VAL A 495 -32.25 0.52 17.20
CA VAL A 495 -31.81 1.66 16.42
C VAL A 495 -32.18 1.40 14.97
N THR A 496 -33.04 2.26 14.40
CA THR A 496 -33.45 2.14 13.00
C THR A 496 -33.08 3.40 12.21
N ALA A 497 -32.84 3.24 10.94
CA ALA A 497 -32.62 4.37 10.01
C ALA A 497 -33.02 4.01 8.59
N ASN A 498 -33.38 5.02 7.81
CA ASN A 498 -33.53 4.88 6.37
C ASN A 498 -32.16 5.11 5.72
N ILE A 499 -31.72 4.16 4.91
CA ILE A 499 -30.43 4.18 4.19
C ILE A 499 -30.69 4.08 2.69
N GLY A 500 -30.12 4.98 1.91
CA GLY A 500 -30.25 5.04 0.47
C GLY A 500 -29.14 5.83 -0.18
N LEU A 501 -29.22 6.01 -1.51
CA LEU A 501 -28.27 6.87 -2.22
C LEU A 501 -28.47 8.33 -1.74
N ALA A 502 -27.37 9.01 -1.42
CA ALA A 502 -27.38 10.42 -1.06
C ALA A 502 -27.79 11.27 -2.27
N THR A 503 -28.53 12.35 -2.02
CA THR A 503 -28.64 13.45 -3.00
C THR A 503 -27.31 14.22 -3.04
N GLY A 504 -27.06 14.95 -4.12
CA GLY A 504 -25.85 15.78 -4.21
C GLY A 504 -25.72 16.79 -3.06
N SER A 505 -26.85 17.31 -2.56
CA SER A 505 -26.85 18.21 -1.41
C SER A 505 -26.39 17.51 -0.12
N GLN A 506 -26.84 16.29 0.12
CA GLN A 506 -26.46 15.50 1.30
C GLN A 506 -25.00 15.03 1.24
N ALA A 507 -24.49 14.72 0.04
CA ALA A 507 -23.13 14.28 -0.17
C ALA A 507 -22.07 15.37 0.01
N GLY A 508 -22.44 16.65 -0.12
CA GLY A 508 -21.50 17.78 -0.25
C GLY A 508 -20.47 17.90 0.88
N GLU A 509 -20.90 17.80 2.14
CA GLU A 509 -20.01 17.86 3.30
C GLU A 509 -19.10 16.63 3.36
N GLY A 510 -19.63 15.43 3.12
CA GLY A 510 -18.88 14.20 3.09
C GLY A 510 -17.81 14.19 2.00
N LEU A 511 -18.11 14.71 0.81
CA LEU A 511 -17.14 14.86 -0.27
C LEU A 511 -15.98 15.80 0.13
N ALA A 512 -16.30 16.95 0.76
CA ALA A 512 -15.28 17.87 1.25
C ALA A 512 -14.40 17.23 2.35
N ASN A 513 -14.99 16.48 3.28
CA ASN A 513 -14.29 15.76 4.32
C ASN A 513 -13.42 14.62 3.78
N ALA A 514 -13.84 13.99 2.68
CA ALA A 514 -13.03 13.02 1.92
C ALA A 514 -11.84 13.68 1.16
N GLY A 515 -11.73 15.02 1.21
CA GLY A 515 -10.67 15.78 0.58
C GLY A 515 -10.87 16.05 -0.91
N VAL A 516 -12.13 15.99 -1.40
CA VAL A 516 -12.48 16.41 -2.77
C VAL A 516 -12.37 17.93 -2.85
N ASP A 517 -11.72 18.44 -3.90
CA ASP A 517 -11.59 19.87 -4.14
C ASP A 517 -12.95 20.53 -4.45
N ARG A 518 -13.00 21.86 -4.39
CA ARG A 518 -14.24 22.62 -4.54
C ARG A 518 -14.95 22.36 -5.89
N ASN A 519 -14.19 22.28 -6.97
CA ASN A 519 -14.72 22.02 -8.31
C ASN A 519 -15.27 20.59 -8.41
N GLY A 520 -14.51 19.62 -7.85
CA GLY A 520 -14.91 18.22 -7.77
C GLY A 520 -16.17 18.04 -6.92
N VAL A 521 -16.30 18.74 -5.79
CA VAL A 521 -17.54 18.74 -5.00
C VAL A 521 -18.72 19.23 -5.82
N ALA A 522 -18.57 20.34 -6.55
CA ALA A 522 -19.65 20.89 -7.39
C ALA A 522 -20.04 19.91 -8.51
N ALA A 523 -19.08 19.37 -9.23
CA ALA A 523 -19.29 18.40 -10.30
C ALA A 523 -19.92 17.08 -9.78
N THR A 524 -19.41 16.55 -8.65
CA THR A 524 -19.91 15.28 -8.09
C THR A 524 -21.33 15.42 -7.53
N LYS A 525 -21.66 16.53 -6.90
CA LYS A 525 -23.05 16.80 -6.46
C LYS A 525 -24.03 16.77 -7.64
N ALA A 526 -23.70 17.48 -8.71
CA ALA A 526 -24.50 17.47 -9.92
C ALA A 526 -24.55 16.09 -10.59
N PHE A 527 -23.44 15.32 -10.55
CA PHE A 527 -23.37 13.95 -11.05
C PHE A 527 -24.29 13.00 -10.28
N ILE A 528 -24.30 13.07 -8.96
CA ILE A 528 -25.16 12.21 -8.13
C ILE A 528 -26.63 12.42 -8.55
N ASP A 529 -27.10 13.67 -8.60
CA ASP A 529 -28.51 13.97 -8.88
C ASP A 529 -28.92 13.73 -10.34
N SER A 530 -28.00 13.97 -11.26
CA SER A 530 -28.31 13.99 -12.69
C SER A 530 -28.03 12.66 -13.41
N VAL A 531 -27.02 11.94 -12.95
CA VAL A 531 -26.48 10.73 -13.61
C VAL A 531 -26.59 9.52 -12.69
N LEU A 532 -25.89 9.51 -11.56
CA LEU A 532 -25.75 8.34 -10.68
C LEU A 532 -27.13 7.81 -10.23
N ALA A 533 -28.05 8.71 -9.87
CA ALA A 533 -29.43 8.36 -9.51
C ALA A 533 -30.20 7.65 -10.64
N LYS A 534 -29.83 7.86 -11.90
CA LYS A 534 -30.52 7.29 -13.08
C LYS A 534 -29.83 6.06 -13.65
N LEU A 535 -28.54 5.84 -13.36
CA LEU A 535 -27.79 4.71 -13.87
C LEU A 535 -28.35 3.37 -13.38
N PRO A 536 -28.32 2.30 -14.16
CA PRO A 536 -28.57 0.95 -13.66
C PRO A 536 -27.54 0.58 -12.60
N VAL A 537 -27.97 -0.08 -11.51
CA VAL A 537 -27.08 -0.48 -10.40
C VAL A 537 -25.93 -1.40 -10.84
N ASN A 538 -26.13 -2.16 -11.92
CA ASN A 538 -25.12 -3.06 -12.48
C ASN A 538 -24.23 -2.40 -13.55
N SER A 539 -24.39 -1.10 -13.82
CA SER A 539 -23.50 -0.41 -14.76
C SER A 539 -22.12 -0.19 -14.14
N ASN A 540 -21.06 -0.28 -14.96
CA ASN A 540 -19.69 -0.10 -14.51
C ASN A 540 -19.49 1.27 -13.85
N LEU A 541 -20.01 2.34 -14.45
CA LEU A 541 -19.91 3.70 -13.93
C LEU A 541 -20.55 3.81 -12.54
N TYR A 542 -21.76 3.23 -12.31
CA TYR A 542 -22.41 3.22 -11.00
C TYR A 542 -21.54 2.49 -9.97
N GLN A 543 -21.09 1.28 -10.32
CA GLN A 543 -20.31 0.43 -9.43
C GLN A 543 -18.97 1.09 -9.04
N THR A 544 -18.29 1.70 -9.99
CA THR A 544 -17.01 2.40 -9.72
C THR A 544 -17.19 3.53 -8.72
N PHE A 545 -18.27 4.32 -8.83
CA PHE A 545 -18.52 5.42 -7.89
C PHE A 545 -18.97 4.93 -6.53
N ILE A 546 -19.91 3.98 -6.46
CA ILE A 546 -20.48 3.56 -5.17
C ILE A 546 -19.46 2.80 -4.30
N ASN A 547 -18.45 2.22 -4.92
CA ASN A 547 -17.44 1.40 -4.27
C ASN A 547 -16.14 2.17 -3.97
N ALA A 548 -16.04 3.41 -4.45
CA ALA A 548 -14.83 4.20 -4.30
C ALA A 548 -14.54 4.53 -2.83
N ASN A 549 -13.32 4.27 -2.39
CA ASN A 549 -12.79 4.83 -1.16
C ASN A 549 -12.49 6.34 -1.33
N ASP A 550 -12.11 7.02 -0.26
CA ASP A 550 -11.87 8.47 -0.30
C ASP A 550 -10.80 8.88 -1.32
N ALA A 551 -9.76 8.08 -1.54
CA ALA A 551 -8.71 8.38 -2.52
C ALA A 551 -9.20 8.22 -3.95
N GLU A 552 -9.93 7.15 -4.23
CA GLU A 552 -10.56 6.88 -5.52
C GLU A 552 -11.66 7.91 -5.82
N LEU A 553 -12.44 8.28 -4.81
CA LEU A 553 -13.49 9.29 -4.94
C LEU A 553 -12.91 10.67 -5.29
N ARG A 554 -11.76 11.08 -4.70
CA ARG A 554 -11.05 12.29 -5.11
C ARG A 554 -10.62 12.23 -6.58
N GLN A 555 -10.09 11.11 -7.02
CA GLN A 555 -9.70 10.93 -8.42
C GLN A 555 -10.90 10.97 -9.36
N LEU A 556 -11.99 10.26 -9.04
CA LEU A 556 -13.23 10.27 -9.83
C LEU A 556 -13.85 11.66 -9.87
N ALA A 557 -13.86 12.39 -8.76
CA ALA A 557 -14.36 13.75 -8.70
C ALA A 557 -13.56 14.73 -9.59
N ARG A 558 -12.23 14.54 -9.71
CA ARG A 558 -11.41 15.29 -10.67
C ARG A 558 -11.78 14.96 -12.11
N GLN A 559 -12.04 13.69 -12.42
CA GLN A 559 -12.46 13.24 -13.76
C GLN A 559 -13.86 13.77 -14.17
N LEU A 560 -14.71 14.11 -13.21
CA LEU A 560 -16.03 14.71 -13.46
C LEU A 560 -15.98 16.20 -13.82
N GLN A 561 -14.87 16.87 -13.56
CA GLN A 561 -14.73 18.30 -13.86
C GLN A 561 -14.59 18.54 -15.37
N PRO A 562 -15.14 19.64 -15.91
CA PRO A 562 -14.77 20.12 -17.23
C PRO A 562 -13.30 20.56 -17.23
N GLU A 563 -12.73 20.82 -18.39
CA GLU A 563 -11.40 21.41 -18.49
C GLU A 563 -11.38 22.80 -17.84
N THR A 564 -10.57 22.99 -16.81
CA THR A 564 -10.44 24.25 -16.04
C THR A 564 -9.02 24.81 -16.01
N ASN A 565 -8.06 24.12 -16.66
CA ASN A 565 -6.64 24.49 -16.71
C ASN A 565 -6.29 25.51 -17.78
N ARG A 566 -7.26 26.00 -18.57
CA ARG A 566 -7.11 26.93 -19.69
C ARG A 566 -6.33 26.37 -20.90
N ALA A 567 -6.14 25.07 -20.99
CA ALA A 567 -5.29 24.46 -22.01
C ALA A 567 -5.74 24.82 -23.44
N ALA A 568 -7.02 24.66 -23.78
CA ALA A 568 -7.54 25.00 -25.13
C ALA A 568 -7.43 26.50 -25.44
N GLN A 569 -7.75 27.38 -24.44
CA GLN A 569 -7.58 28.82 -24.60
C GLN A 569 -6.10 29.21 -24.76
N SER A 570 -5.23 28.59 -23.96
CA SER A 570 -3.78 28.83 -24.02
C SER A 570 -3.18 28.39 -25.35
N ALA A 571 -3.63 27.25 -25.91
CA ALA A 571 -3.22 26.76 -27.23
C ALA A 571 -3.62 27.75 -28.34
N SER A 572 -4.87 28.25 -28.30
CA SER A 572 -5.34 29.27 -29.26
C SER A 572 -4.58 30.60 -29.12
N LEU A 573 -4.27 31.03 -27.88
CA LEU A 573 -3.43 32.22 -27.63
C LEU A 573 -1.97 32.01 -28.05
N ALA A 574 -1.40 30.81 -27.86
CA ALA A 574 -0.06 30.50 -28.30
C ALA A 574 0.06 30.64 -29.82
N ALA A 575 -0.93 30.23 -30.61
CA ALA A 575 -0.96 30.41 -32.05
C ALA A 575 -0.85 31.90 -32.45
N THR A 576 -1.52 32.82 -31.71
CA THR A 576 -1.38 34.28 -31.96
C THR A 576 -0.01 34.78 -31.56
N GLY A 577 0.50 34.39 -30.41
CA GLY A 577 1.85 34.76 -29.94
C GLY A 577 2.96 34.32 -30.91
N LEU A 578 2.86 33.05 -31.38
CA LEU A 578 3.77 32.50 -32.40
C LEU A 578 3.70 33.26 -33.71
N THR A 579 2.51 33.64 -34.18
CA THR A 579 2.30 34.43 -35.39
C THR A 579 2.88 35.85 -35.23
N ASN A 580 2.62 36.51 -34.09
CA ASN A 580 3.12 37.85 -33.81
C ASN A 580 4.62 37.89 -33.59
N SER A 581 5.22 36.89 -32.94
CA SER A 581 6.68 36.75 -32.88
C SER A 581 7.29 36.59 -34.26
N ALA A 582 6.62 35.85 -35.14
CA ALA A 582 7.03 35.68 -36.53
C ALA A 582 6.99 37.01 -37.29
N ILE A 583 5.97 37.84 -37.08
CA ILE A 583 5.80 39.16 -37.72
C ILE A 583 6.80 40.17 -37.11
N GLY A 584 6.96 40.24 -35.81
CA GLY A 584 7.83 41.17 -35.11
C GLY A 584 9.32 40.99 -35.51
N SER A 585 9.79 39.76 -35.69
CA SER A 585 11.13 39.52 -36.27
C SER A 585 11.29 39.93 -37.74
N ARG A 586 10.17 40.13 -38.43
CA ARG A 586 10.16 40.62 -39.81
C ARG A 586 10.29 42.14 -39.87
N ALA A 587 9.52 42.85 -39.08
CA ALA A 587 9.49 44.30 -39.12
C ALA A 587 10.87 44.94 -38.77
N SER A 588 11.62 44.31 -37.88
CA SER A 588 12.98 44.78 -37.52
C SER A 588 14.02 44.54 -38.60
N SER A 589 13.80 43.66 -39.55
CA SER A 589 14.74 43.44 -40.66
C SER A 589 14.56 44.44 -41.81
N LEU A 590 13.53 45.30 -41.77
CA LEU A 590 13.23 46.27 -42.82
C LEU A 590 14.06 47.53 -42.75
N GLY A 591 14.59 47.95 -41.59
CA GLY A 591 15.32 49.18 -41.39
C GLY A 591 16.79 49.22 -41.86
N ALA A 592 17.34 48.13 -42.34
CA ALA A 592 18.81 48.01 -42.59
C ALA A 592 19.26 48.36 -44.00
N ASN A 593 18.37 48.73 -44.94
CA ASN A 593 18.77 49.15 -46.33
C ASN A 593 18.29 50.53 -46.66
N SER A 594 19.13 51.52 -46.44
CA SER A 594 18.90 52.85 -46.91
C SER A 594 19.47 52.96 -48.37
N GLY A 595 18.58 53.13 -49.35
CA GLY A 595 18.95 53.59 -50.68
C GLY A 595 18.41 52.72 -51.82
N ASP A 596 17.20 52.89 -52.15
CA ASP A 596 16.51 53.07 -53.41
C ASP A 596 15.02 52.95 -53.25
N ALA A 597 14.27 53.98 -53.64
CA ALA A 597 12.80 54.01 -53.53
C ALA A 597 12.18 53.15 -54.66
N LEU A 598 12.28 51.88 -54.55
CA LEU A 598 11.45 50.90 -55.27
C LEU A 598 10.59 50.15 -54.29
N ILE A 599 9.34 49.95 -54.62
CA ILE A 599 8.32 49.23 -53.86
C ILE A 599 8.81 47.78 -53.64
N GLU A 600 9.65 47.63 -52.61
CA GLU A 600 10.12 46.27 -52.22
C GLU A 600 8.92 45.47 -51.71
N THR A 601 8.54 44.43 -52.44
CA THR A 601 7.50 43.49 -52.08
C THR A 601 8.23 42.14 -51.82
N GLY A 602 7.88 41.47 -50.75
CA GLY A 602 8.46 40.17 -50.45
C GLY A 602 7.43 39.17 -49.97
N ALA A 603 7.66 37.93 -50.32
CA ALA A 603 6.90 36.82 -49.77
C ALA A 603 7.78 35.96 -48.83
N TRP A 604 7.19 35.44 -47.78
CA TRP A 604 7.91 34.68 -46.79
C TRP A 604 7.11 33.49 -46.26
N VAL A 605 7.82 32.50 -45.79
CA VAL A 605 7.28 31.31 -45.09
C VAL A 605 8.06 31.06 -43.80
N LYS A 606 7.37 30.67 -42.75
CA LYS A 606 7.94 30.23 -41.50
C LYS A 606 7.31 28.93 -41.04
N VAL A 607 8.15 28.03 -40.53
CA VAL A 607 7.76 26.81 -39.84
C VAL A 607 8.17 26.97 -38.40
N LEU A 608 7.32 26.59 -37.49
CA LEU A 608 7.58 26.70 -36.07
C LEU A 608 7.21 25.38 -35.32
N HIS A 609 7.94 25.14 -34.27
CA HIS A 609 7.67 24.09 -33.32
C HIS A 609 7.90 24.67 -31.91
N GLY A 610 7.00 24.43 -31.01
CA GLY A 610 7.06 24.93 -29.65
C GLY A 610 6.47 23.95 -28.66
N ASN A 611 7.09 23.87 -27.49
CA ASN A 611 6.63 23.06 -26.35
C ASN A 611 6.29 24.01 -25.21
N SER A 612 5.29 23.66 -24.42
CA SER A 612 4.97 24.39 -23.20
C SER A 612 4.50 23.45 -22.11
N ASP A 613 4.87 23.79 -20.90
CA ASP A 613 4.54 23.09 -19.67
C ASP A 613 3.90 24.06 -18.67
N GLN A 614 2.76 23.71 -18.14
CA GLN A 614 2.06 24.42 -17.08
C GLN A 614 1.91 23.51 -15.87
N GLY A 615 2.59 23.80 -14.78
CA GLY A 615 2.43 23.09 -13.52
C GLY A 615 1.10 23.34 -12.83
N GLU A 616 0.78 22.56 -11.80
CA GLU A 616 -0.44 22.73 -11.00
C GLU A 616 -0.53 24.14 -10.41
N ARG A 617 -1.73 24.75 -10.49
CA ARG A 617 -1.93 26.10 -10.01
C ARG A 617 -3.29 26.33 -9.38
N GLY A 618 -3.28 26.78 -8.10
CA GLY A 618 -4.51 27.00 -7.35
C GLY A 618 -5.34 25.74 -7.14
N GLY A 619 -4.69 24.56 -7.12
CA GLY A 619 -5.37 23.27 -7.03
C GLY A 619 -5.95 22.77 -8.36
N ILE A 620 -5.66 23.45 -9.47
CA ILE A 620 -6.02 23.02 -10.83
C ILE A 620 -4.82 22.32 -11.47
N ALA A 621 -5.06 21.14 -12.03
CA ALA A 621 -4.04 20.33 -12.68
C ALA A 621 -3.34 21.05 -13.84
N GLY A 622 -2.06 20.78 -14.00
CA GLY A 622 -1.25 21.29 -15.09
C GLY A 622 -1.54 20.62 -16.43
N TYR A 623 -0.74 21.01 -17.43
CA TYR A 623 -0.76 20.40 -18.76
C TYR A 623 0.56 20.61 -19.49
N ASP A 624 0.86 19.70 -20.40
CA ASP A 624 1.90 19.81 -21.43
C ASP A 624 1.24 20.10 -22.78
N ALA A 625 1.89 20.92 -23.62
CA ALA A 625 1.37 21.19 -24.96
C ALA A 625 2.49 21.28 -26.00
N ASP A 626 2.31 20.57 -27.11
CA ASP A 626 3.18 20.55 -28.26
C ASP A 626 2.53 21.27 -29.45
N SER A 627 3.18 22.28 -29.99
CA SER A 627 2.65 23.09 -31.08
C SER A 627 3.51 22.98 -32.33
N THR A 628 2.88 22.80 -33.48
CA THR A 628 3.55 22.82 -34.79
C THR A 628 2.78 23.71 -35.74
N GLY A 629 3.45 24.61 -36.43
CA GLY A 629 2.75 25.56 -37.28
C GLY A 629 3.48 25.97 -38.56
N LEU A 630 2.70 26.42 -39.52
CA LEU A 630 3.13 27.01 -40.77
C LEU A 630 2.51 28.40 -40.90
N ILE A 631 3.35 29.39 -41.24
CA ILE A 631 2.91 30.77 -41.50
C ILE A 631 3.43 31.17 -42.86
N ILE A 632 2.58 31.70 -43.70
CA ILE A 632 2.92 32.30 -44.99
C ILE A 632 2.47 33.77 -45.00
N GLY A 633 3.28 34.63 -45.57
CA GLY A 633 2.93 36.04 -45.60
C GLY A 633 3.60 36.79 -46.75
N ALA A 634 3.07 37.96 -47.03
CA ALA A 634 3.62 38.90 -47.99
C ALA A 634 3.50 40.33 -47.46
N ASP A 635 4.52 41.14 -47.74
CA ASP A 635 4.53 42.55 -47.34
C ASP A 635 5.19 43.42 -48.43
N GLY A 636 4.87 44.70 -48.40
CA GLY A 636 5.44 45.64 -49.28
C GLY A 636 5.48 47.04 -48.67
N LYS A 637 6.44 47.88 -49.14
CA LYS A 637 6.54 49.29 -48.75
C LYS A 637 5.45 50.12 -49.38
N LEU A 638 4.59 50.74 -48.55
CA LEU A 638 3.63 51.74 -49.01
C LEU A 638 4.29 53.08 -49.31
N ASN A 639 5.36 53.41 -48.57
CA ASN A 639 6.23 54.56 -48.76
C ASN A 639 7.57 54.22 -48.05
N GLU A 640 8.57 55.16 -48.08
CA GLU A 640 9.89 54.98 -47.46
C GLU A 640 9.84 54.63 -45.97
N GLN A 641 8.80 55.01 -45.27
CA GLN A 641 8.62 54.89 -43.82
C GLN A 641 7.64 53.79 -43.41
N THR A 642 6.79 53.32 -44.30
CA THR A 642 5.65 52.45 -43.92
C THR A 642 5.63 51.17 -44.76
N THR A 643 5.65 50.06 -44.12
CA THR A 643 5.43 48.73 -44.69
C THR A 643 4.11 48.15 -44.21
N LEU A 644 3.36 47.53 -45.09
CA LEU A 644 2.12 46.81 -44.77
C LEU A 644 2.22 45.36 -45.28
N GLY A 645 1.61 44.45 -44.55
CA GLY A 645 1.60 43.04 -44.91
C GLY A 645 0.40 42.25 -44.40
N LEU A 646 0.23 41.11 -45.00
CA LEU A 646 -0.75 40.12 -44.62
C LEU A 646 -0.09 38.77 -44.38
N ALA A 647 -0.57 38.03 -43.42
CA ALA A 647 -0.08 36.68 -43.15
C ALA A 647 -1.25 35.72 -42.86
N LEU A 648 -1.13 34.48 -43.27
CA LEU A 648 -2.01 33.38 -42.95
C LEU A 648 -1.19 32.36 -42.17
N SER A 649 -1.68 31.97 -40.99
CA SER A 649 -1.05 30.95 -40.15
C SER A 649 -2.01 29.80 -39.89
N HIS A 650 -1.44 28.60 -39.82
CA HIS A 650 -2.12 27.40 -39.35
C HIS A 650 -1.22 26.70 -38.32
N VAL A 651 -1.72 26.56 -37.09
CA VAL A 651 -0.99 25.98 -35.96
C VAL A 651 -1.83 24.85 -35.36
N ARG A 652 -1.22 23.69 -35.18
CA ARG A 652 -1.79 22.56 -34.44
C ARG A 652 -1.10 22.46 -33.09
N THR A 653 -1.89 22.28 -32.05
CA THR A 653 -1.40 22.10 -30.69
C THR A 653 -2.07 20.89 -30.08
N ASP A 654 -1.28 19.92 -29.65
CA ASP A 654 -1.72 18.76 -28.89
C ASP A 654 -1.47 19.04 -27.41
N VAL A 655 -2.50 18.97 -26.60
CA VAL A 655 -2.44 19.26 -25.17
C VAL A 655 -2.79 18.02 -24.37
N SER A 656 -1.92 17.64 -23.45
CA SER A 656 -2.14 16.55 -22.49
C SER A 656 -2.19 17.11 -21.07
N SER A 657 -3.28 16.88 -20.36
CA SER A 657 -3.46 17.35 -18.98
C SER A 657 -2.97 16.30 -17.98
N ASP A 658 -2.46 16.73 -16.82
CA ASP A 658 -2.10 15.86 -15.68
C ASP A 658 -3.30 15.06 -15.14
N THR A 659 -4.52 15.40 -15.54
CA THR A 659 -5.73 14.60 -15.25
C THR A 659 -5.90 13.41 -16.18
N GLY A 660 -5.07 13.29 -17.23
CA GLY A 660 -5.19 12.30 -18.29
C GLY A 660 -6.19 12.67 -19.40
N ASN A 661 -6.64 13.92 -19.43
CA ASN A 661 -7.47 14.45 -20.53
C ASN A 661 -6.59 14.99 -21.65
N ASP A 662 -7.02 14.79 -22.89
CA ASP A 662 -6.32 15.29 -24.09
C ASP A 662 -7.20 16.31 -24.81
N THR A 663 -6.56 17.33 -25.42
CA THR A 663 -7.24 18.31 -26.26
C THR A 663 -6.39 18.65 -27.47
N ASP A 664 -6.91 18.39 -28.65
CA ASP A 664 -6.30 18.74 -29.94
C ASP A 664 -6.89 20.06 -30.42
N VAL A 665 -6.06 21.06 -30.73
CA VAL A 665 -6.46 22.41 -31.17
C VAL A 665 -5.81 22.74 -32.49
N ALA A 666 -6.61 23.03 -33.52
CA ALA A 666 -6.14 23.44 -34.82
C ALA A 666 -6.59 24.89 -35.12
N THR A 667 -5.67 25.85 -34.99
CA THR A 667 -5.96 27.29 -35.12
C THR A 667 -5.51 27.82 -36.49
N THR A 668 -6.41 28.49 -37.19
CA THR A 668 -6.12 29.25 -38.45
C THR A 668 -6.34 30.72 -38.21
N LEU A 669 -5.30 31.55 -38.47
CA LEU A 669 -5.36 32.99 -38.25
C LEU A 669 -5.06 33.74 -39.54
N LEU A 670 -5.82 34.82 -39.82
CA LEU A 670 -5.49 35.86 -40.76
C LEU A 670 -4.95 37.09 -40.01
N THR A 671 -3.78 37.57 -40.31
CA THR A 671 -3.13 38.71 -39.65
C THR A 671 -2.78 39.79 -40.64
N ALA A 672 -3.27 41.03 -40.39
CA ALA A 672 -2.81 42.25 -41.04
C ALA A 672 -1.75 42.90 -40.14
N TYR A 673 -0.63 43.33 -40.68
CA TYR A 673 0.42 43.98 -39.91
C TYR A 673 1.03 45.17 -40.65
N GLY A 674 1.64 46.04 -39.86
CA GLY A 674 2.34 47.19 -40.41
C GLY A 674 3.51 47.61 -39.54
N ALA A 675 4.48 48.22 -40.19
CA ALA A 675 5.64 48.84 -39.53
C ALA A 675 5.80 50.27 -40.05
N TRP A 676 6.08 51.21 -39.14
CA TRP A 676 6.44 52.58 -39.43
C TRP A 676 7.79 52.89 -38.80
N GLU A 677 8.70 53.49 -39.61
CA GLU A 677 10.03 53.83 -39.22
C GLU A 677 10.37 55.25 -39.63
N GLN A 678 10.81 56.07 -38.66
CA GLN A 678 11.28 57.42 -38.95
C GLN A 678 12.48 57.78 -38.05
N GLY A 679 13.63 57.88 -38.64
CA GLY A 679 14.85 58.11 -37.89
C GLY A 679 15.14 56.98 -36.91
N PRO A 680 15.32 57.25 -35.60
CA PRO A 680 15.54 56.22 -34.61
C PRO A 680 14.23 55.54 -34.09
N TYR A 681 13.06 56.04 -34.50
CA TYR A 681 11.80 55.56 -33.99
C TYR A 681 11.22 54.48 -34.88
N SER A 682 10.71 53.43 -34.28
CA SER A 682 9.98 52.35 -34.94
C SER A 682 8.66 52.07 -34.22
N VAL A 683 7.59 51.82 -34.97
CA VAL A 683 6.29 51.36 -34.42
C VAL A 683 5.83 50.21 -35.31
N ILE A 684 5.50 49.08 -34.65
CA ILE A 684 5.01 47.88 -35.31
C ILE A 684 3.64 47.53 -34.71
N GLY A 685 2.64 47.28 -35.56
CA GLY A 685 1.33 46.83 -35.09
C GLY A 685 0.81 45.66 -35.91
N SER A 686 0.03 44.79 -35.26
CA SER A 686 -0.71 43.74 -35.95
C SER A 686 -2.11 43.56 -35.41
N LEU A 687 -2.98 43.08 -36.29
CA LEU A 687 -4.37 42.70 -35.96
C LEU A 687 -4.65 41.32 -36.54
N SER A 688 -4.96 40.37 -35.71
CA SER A 688 -5.21 38.98 -36.04
C SER A 688 -6.66 38.59 -35.73
N TYR A 689 -7.29 37.86 -36.62
CA TYR A 689 -8.56 37.18 -36.39
C TYR A 689 -8.48 35.75 -36.91
N GLY A 690 -9.00 34.81 -36.13
CA GLY A 690 -9.03 33.44 -36.56
C GLY A 690 -10.00 32.54 -35.82
N GLN A 691 -10.00 31.29 -36.25
CA GLN A 691 -10.85 30.25 -35.69
C GLN A 691 -9.99 29.05 -35.34
N SER A 692 -10.40 28.36 -34.29
CA SER A 692 -9.81 27.07 -33.88
C SER A 692 -10.87 25.99 -33.83
N ASP A 693 -10.55 24.84 -34.44
CA ASP A 693 -11.29 23.59 -34.27
C ASP A 693 -10.66 22.86 -33.09
N ASN A 694 -11.49 22.47 -32.10
CA ASN A 694 -11.03 21.82 -30.86
C ASN A 694 -11.66 20.44 -30.74
N GLU A 695 -10.88 19.41 -30.45
CA GLU A 695 -11.30 18.06 -30.08
C GLU A 695 -10.80 17.74 -28.69
N SER A 696 -11.70 17.58 -27.71
CA SER A 696 -11.35 17.20 -26.36
C SER A 696 -11.75 15.76 -26.04
N LYS A 697 -10.92 15.07 -25.22
CA LYS A 697 -11.14 13.72 -24.73
C LYS A 697 -10.95 13.72 -23.22
N ARG A 698 -12.04 13.42 -22.50
CA ARG A 698 -12.06 13.32 -21.04
C ARG A 698 -12.38 11.90 -20.64
N TYR A 699 -11.64 11.34 -19.65
CA TYR A 699 -11.81 9.96 -19.21
C TYR A 699 -12.43 9.93 -17.81
N ILE A 700 -13.52 9.19 -17.65
CA ILE A 700 -14.28 9.06 -16.41
C ILE A 700 -14.51 7.58 -16.14
N ALA A 701 -13.91 7.04 -15.06
CA ALA A 701 -14.03 5.62 -14.68
C ALA A 701 -13.75 4.64 -15.85
N GLY A 702 -12.80 4.99 -16.72
CA GLY A 702 -12.45 4.21 -17.92
C GLY A 702 -13.32 4.45 -19.15
N GLU A 703 -14.42 5.21 -19.03
CA GLU A 703 -15.23 5.63 -20.18
C GLU A 703 -14.67 6.95 -20.77
N ARG A 704 -14.82 7.13 -22.08
CA ARG A 704 -14.32 8.31 -22.79
C ARG A 704 -15.47 9.25 -23.21
N ALA A 705 -15.42 10.48 -22.74
CA ALA A 705 -16.23 11.60 -23.21
C ALA A 705 -15.47 12.35 -24.31
N LYS A 706 -16.08 12.59 -25.46
CA LYS A 706 -15.52 13.34 -26.59
C LYS A 706 -16.33 14.61 -26.79
N GLY A 707 -15.65 15.77 -26.86
CA GLY A 707 -16.21 17.07 -27.19
C GLY A 707 -15.59 17.62 -28.47
N ASP A 708 -16.41 18.04 -29.43
CA ASP A 708 -16.00 18.76 -30.63
C ASP A 708 -16.61 20.18 -30.54
N TYR A 709 -15.77 21.22 -30.66
CA TYR A 709 -16.22 22.60 -30.50
C TYR A 709 -15.27 23.59 -31.15
N ASP A 710 -15.85 24.75 -31.51
CA ASP A 710 -15.14 25.85 -32.18
C ASP A 710 -14.77 26.93 -31.17
N SER A 711 -13.72 27.68 -31.48
CA SER A 711 -13.39 28.92 -30.80
C SER A 711 -12.91 30.00 -31.76
N ASN A 712 -13.21 31.27 -31.40
CA ASN A 712 -12.82 32.45 -32.15
C ASN A 712 -11.70 33.18 -31.40
N VAL A 713 -10.73 33.68 -32.13
CA VAL A 713 -9.57 34.41 -31.57
C VAL A 713 -9.49 35.78 -32.23
N LEU A 714 -9.44 36.83 -31.43
CA LEU A 714 -9.13 38.21 -31.86
C LEU A 714 -7.91 38.66 -31.07
N ALA A 715 -6.84 39.12 -31.76
CA ALA A 715 -5.67 39.66 -31.11
C ALA A 715 -5.18 40.95 -31.80
N ALA A 716 -4.61 41.87 -31.02
CA ALA A 716 -3.98 43.10 -31.49
C ALA A 716 -2.69 43.31 -30.69
N ASP A 717 -1.63 43.60 -31.41
CA ASP A 717 -0.30 43.89 -30.82
C ASP A 717 0.18 45.24 -31.33
N LEU A 718 0.84 45.99 -30.44
CA LEU A 718 1.50 47.25 -30.76
C LEU A 718 2.81 47.35 -30.02
N SER A 719 3.91 47.63 -30.72
CA SER A 719 5.19 47.88 -30.10
C SER A 719 5.86 49.14 -30.65
N ALA A 720 6.56 49.89 -29.81
CA ALA A 720 7.33 51.06 -30.14
C ALA A 720 8.76 50.92 -29.64
N GLY A 721 9.71 51.24 -30.52
CA GLY A 721 11.15 51.13 -30.24
C GLY A 721 11.92 52.40 -30.55
N TYR A 722 13.03 52.59 -29.88
CA TYR A 722 13.99 53.67 -30.14
C TYR A 722 15.41 53.08 -30.37
N THR A 723 15.92 53.22 -31.58
CA THR A 723 17.21 52.65 -32.00
C THR A 723 18.39 53.49 -31.47
N ILE A 724 19.21 52.90 -30.63
CA ILE A 724 20.46 53.46 -30.12
C ILE A 724 21.61 52.70 -30.78
N LYS A 725 22.41 53.38 -31.64
CA LYS A 725 23.59 52.77 -32.22
C LYS A 725 24.71 52.65 -31.19
N LEU A 726 25.05 51.40 -30.79
CA LEU A 726 26.16 51.12 -29.88
C LEU A 726 27.48 51.15 -30.62
N ASN A 727 27.47 50.73 -31.89
CA ASN A 727 28.60 50.84 -32.84
C ASN A 727 28.08 50.70 -34.26
N GLU A 728 28.96 50.61 -35.28
CA GLU A 728 28.57 50.56 -36.70
C GLU A 728 27.79 49.29 -37.06
N ASN A 729 27.88 48.23 -36.25
CA ASN A 729 27.33 46.91 -36.52
C ASN A 729 26.32 46.42 -35.47
N LEU A 730 26.02 47.19 -34.40
CA LEU A 730 25.22 46.77 -33.30
C LEU A 730 24.31 47.89 -32.80
N ASP A 731 23.04 47.64 -32.80
CA ASP A 731 21.96 48.52 -32.32
C ASP A 731 21.32 47.96 -31.06
N LEU A 732 21.03 48.81 -30.07
CA LEU A 732 20.21 48.54 -28.88
C LEU A 732 18.87 49.26 -29.08
N ILE A 733 17.77 48.53 -28.92
CA ILE A 733 16.42 49.06 -29.14
C ILE A 733 15.58 48.85 -27.88
N PRO A 734 15.56 49.84 -26.94
CA PRO A 734 14.52 49.85 -25.90
C PRO A 734 13.15 49.82 -26.55
N THR A 735 12.31 48.91 -26.08
CA THR A 735 10.99 48.62 -26.67
C THR A 735 9.88 48.66 -25.60
N LEU A 736 8.79 49.34 -25.90
CA LEU A 736 7.53 49.26 -25.14
C LEU A 736 6.52 48.52 -26.02
N ALA A 737 5.76 47.62 -25.42
CA ALA A 737 4.78 46.85 -26.15
C ALA A 737 3.47 46.68 -25.37
N SER A 738 2.38 46.54 -26.08
CA SER A 738 1.05 46.23 -25.57
C SER A 738 0.43 45.16 -26.44
N ARG A 739 -0.20 44.17 -25.78
CA ARG A 739 -0.87 43.02 -26.42
C ARG A 739 -2.28 42.89 -25.87
N TYR A 740 -3.24 42.75 -26.74
CA TYR A 740 -4.62 42.39 -26.40
C TYR A 740 -4.99 41.10 -27.14
N ALA A 741 -5.56 40.16 -26.43
CA ALA A 741 -6.12 38.97 -27.04
C ALA A 741 -7.42 38.54 -26.34
N LYS A 742 -8.39 38.07 -27.14
CA LYS A 742 -9.64 37.51 -26.66
C LYS A 742 -9.90 36.20 -27.40
N VAL A 743 -10.06 35.12 -26.61
CA VAL A 743 -10.50 33.82 -27.10
C VAL A 743 -11.92 33.58 -26.60
N GLN A 744 -12.80 33.21 -27.50
CA GLN A 744 -14.21 32.87 -27.21
C GLN A 744 -14.45 31.44 -27.68
N ILE A 745 -14.72 30.52 -26.74
CA ILE A 745 -15.11 29.14 -26.99
C ILE A 745 -16.64 29.08 -27.02
N ASP A 746 -17.19 28.39 -28.01
CA ASP A 746 -18.64 28.18 -28.14
C ASP A 746 -19.08 27.06 -27.16
N SER A 747 -20.38 27.08 -26.81
CA SER A 747 -20.96 26.01 -26.00
C SER A 747 -20.99 24.68 -26.76
N PHE A 748 -20.69 23.59 -26.07
CA PHE A 748 -20.66 22.27 -26.68
C PHE A 748 -21.22 21.19 -25.77
N THR A 749 -21.45 20.00 -26.32
CA THR A 749 -21.92 18.82 -25.60
C THR A 749 -21.04 17.65 -25.95
N GLU A 750 -20.44 17.04 -24.92
CA GLU A 750 -19.70 15.81 -25.04
C GLU A 750 -20.60 14.62 -25.39
N LYS A 751 -19.98 13.57 -25.95
CA LYS A 751 -20.61 12.29 -26.31
C LYS A 751 -19.72 11.11 -25.86
N GLY A 752 -20.30 9.91 -25.77
CA GLY A 752 -19.55 8.66 -25.55
C GLY A 752 -19.61 8.10 -24.12
N THR A 753 -20.16 8.85 -23.16
CA THR A 753 -20.41 8.37 -21.78
C THR A 753 -21.70 8.95 -21.25
N GLN A 754 -22.26 8.34 -20.22
CA GLN A 754 -23.41 8.90 -19.51
C GLN A 754 -23.02 10.07 -18.60
N ALA A 755 -21.74 10.20 -18.25
CA ALA A 755 -21.16 11.34 -17.53
C ALA A 755 -20.74 12.50 -18.47
N ALA A 756 -21.19 12.50 -19.73
CA ALA A 756 -20.94 13.55 -20.69
C ALA A 756 -21.47 14.89 -20.20
N LEU A 757 -20.72 15.97 -20.43
CA LEU A 757 -21.06 17.33 -20.04
C LEU A 757 -21.61 18.14 -21.22
N ARG A 758 -22.51 19.04 -20.93
CA ARG A 758 -22.85 20.19 -21.74
C ARG A 758 -22.21 21.42 -21.10
N THR A 759 -21.18 21.95 -21.74
CA THR A 759 -20.39 23.07 -21.25
C THR A 759 -20.84 24.36 -21.93
N GLY A 760 -21.06 25.41 -21.13
CA GLY A 760 -21.45 26.72 -21.62
C GLY A 760 -20.32 27.42 -22.38
N SER A 761 -20.63 28.49 -23.10
CA SER A 761 -19.59 29.29 -23.76
C SER A 761 -18.63 29.88 -22.72
N GLN A 762 -17.36 30.02 -23.12
CA GLN A 762 -16.29 30.55 -22.28
C GLN A 762 -15.60 31.70 -23.02
N SER A 763 -15.10 32.70 -22.32
CA SER A 763 -14.23 33.71 -22.89
C SER A 763 -13.02 33.90 -21.99
N LEU A 764 -11.89 34.22 -22.62
CA LEU A 764 -10.64 34.56 -21.92
C LEU A 764 -10.08 35.83 -22.56
N GLU A 765 -9.80 36.83 -21.75
CA GLU A 765 -9.17 38.08 -22.17
C GLU A 765 -7.77 38.21 -21.56
N VAL A 766 -6.82 38.69 -22.34
CA VAL A 766 -5.46 39.01 -21.91
C VAL A 766 -5.14 40.44 -22.39
N PHE A 767 -4.68 41.27 -21.48
CA PHE A 767 -4.20 42.61 -21.82
C PHE A 767 -2.85 42.87 -21.16
N ASP A 768 -1.81 42.60 -21.93
CA ASP A 768 -0.42 42.73 -21.51
C ASP A 768 0.13 44.09 -21.90
N VAL A 769 0.79 44.77 -20.96
CA VAL A 769 1.67 45.94 -21.24
C VAL A 769 3.06 45.63 -20.69
N GLY A 770 4.08 45.86 -21.48
CA GLY A 770 5.43 45.51 -21.10
C GLY A 770 6.47 46.32 -21.78
N GLY A 771 7.72 46.11 -21.35
CA GLY A 771 8.88 46.75 -21.94
C GLY A 771 10.09 45.86 -21.83
N GLY A 772 11.12 46.22 -22.60
CA GLY A 772 12.35 45.49 -22.66
C GLY A 772 13.37 46.04 -23.62
N PHE A 773 14.24 45.21 -24.06
CA PHE A 773 15.34 45.61 -24.96
C PHE A 773 15.51 44.57 -26.08
N LYS A 774 15.84 45.08 -27.27
CA LYS A 774 16.25 44.24 -28.37
C LYS A 774 17.66 44.67 -28.78
N LEU A 775 18.50 43.70 -29.12
CA LEU A 775 19.82 43.88 -29.72
C LEU A 775 19.74 43.36 -31.15
N GLU A 776 20.21 44.14 -32.11
CA GLU A 776 20.30 43.73 -33.50
C GLU A 776 21.71 44.04 -34.03
N GLY A 777 22.29 43.04 -34.67
CA GLY A 777 23.58 43.12 -35.26
C GLY A 777 23.56 42.96 -36.78
N VAL A 778 24.55 43.58 -37.51
CA VAL A 778 24.76 43.37 -38.94
C VAL A 778 26.22 43.08 -39.16
N TYR A 779 26.56 41.86 -39.54
CA TYR A 779 27.93 41.39 -39.77
C TYR A 779 28.03 40.67 -41.13
N GLY A 780 28.23 41.47 -42.19
CA GLY A 780 28.19 40.99 -43.57
C GLY A 780 26.77 40.48 -43.93
N ASP A 781 26.69 39.25 -44.38
CA ASP A 781 25.41 38.63 -44.76
C ASP A 781 24.61 38.13 -43.51
N PHE A 782 25.15 38.19 -42.28
CA PHE A 782 24.54 37.67 -41.08
C PHE A 782 23.94 38.78 -40.21
N LYS A 783 22.72 38.57 -39.71
CA LYS A 783 22.00 39.47 -38.81
C LYS A 783 21.62 38.73 -37.52
N PRO A 784 22.48 38.68 -36.49
CA PRO A 784 22.12 38.17 -35.19
C PRO A 784 21.18 39.12 -34.46
N SER A 785 20.24 38.57 -33.69
CA SER A 785 19.34 39.31 -32.82
C SER A 785 19.17 38.65 -31.48
N ALA A 786 18.90 39.47 -30.45
CA ALA A 786 18.53 39.00 -29.14
C ALA A 786 17.46 39.93 -28.56
N ARG A 787 16.50 39.38 -27.78
CA ARG A 787 15.46 40.18 -27.13
C ARG A 787 15.24 39.71 -25.68
N LEU A 788 14.86 40.69 -24.83
CA LEU A 788 14.43 40.43 -23.46
C LEU A 788 13.27 41.36 -23.16
N MET A 789 12.12 40.79 -22.75
CA MET A 789 10.90 41.54 -22.49
C MET A 789 10.27 41.07 -21.17
N ALA A 790 9.56 42.00 -20.51
CA ALA A 790 8.73 41.69 -19.35
C ALA A 790 7.34 42.35 -19.54
N PHE A 791 6.29 41.60 -19.33
CA PHE A 791 4.91 42.04 -19.50
C PHE A 791 4.12 41.84 -18.20
N HIS A 792 3.16 42.75 -17.97
CA HIS A 792 2.16 42.64 -16.91
C HIS A 792 0.78 42.54 -17.52
N ASP A 793 0.04 41.49 -17.12
CA ASP A 793 -1.36 41.29 -17.51
C ASP A 793 -2.30 42.12 -16.63
N PHE A 794 -3.06 43.05 -17.24
CA PHE A 794 -4.03 43.92 -16.59
C PHE A 794 -5.45 43.36 -16.63
N ALA A 795 -5.77 42.39 -17.49
CA ALA A 795 -7.09 41.78 -17.56
C ALA A 795 -7.29 40.80 -16.39
N GLN A 796 -6.27 40.00 -16.10
CA GLN A 796 -6.27 39.00 -15.01
C GLN A 796 -7.56 38.15 -14.98
N ASP A 797 -8.05 37.74 -16.14
CA ASP A 797 -9.30 37.05 -16.31
C ASP A 797 -9.16 35.59 -15.82
N SER A 798 -10.24 35.00 -15.23
CA SER A 798 -10.35 33.63 -14.83
C SER A 798 -11.15 32.83 -15.84
N ALA A 799 -10.74 31.59 -16.13
CA ALA A 799 -11.48 30.71 -17.04
C ALA A 799 -12.59 29.94 -16.29
N ASP A 800 -13.51 30.68 -15.67
CA ASP A 800 -14.63 30.04 -14.97
C ASP A 800 -15.59 29.40 -15.98
N THR A 801 -16.09 28.21 -15.63
CA THR A 801 -16.91 27.42 -16.55
C THR A 801 -18.22 27.01 -15.89
N THR A 802 -19.32 27.08 -16.62
CA THR A 802 -20.62 26.55 -16.20
C THR A 802 -20.97 25.35 -17.04
N SER A 803 -21.22 24.21 -16.38
CA SER A 803 -21.52 22.92 -17.03
C SER A 803 -22.78 22.29 -16.43
N ALA A 804 -23.37 21.36 -17.19
CA ALA A 804 -24.42 20.46 -16.75
C ALA A 804 -24.20 19.10 -17.39
N TYR A 805 -24.68 18.03 -16.78
CA TYR A 805 -24.62 16.71 -17.43
C TYR A 805 -25.60 16.65 -18.64
N ALA A 806 -25.19 15.96 -19.70
CA ALA A 806 -26.00 15.83 -20.94
C ALA A 806 -27.33 15.10 -20.70
N LEU A 807 -27.36 14.19 -19.67
CA LEU A 807 -28.59 13.52 -19.23
C LEU A 807 -29.61 14.47 -18.56
N GLY A 808 -29.26 15.76 -18.38
CA GLY A 808 -30.09 16.77 -17.74
C GLY A 808 -29.72 16.94 -16.26
N GLY A 809 -30.37 17.95 -15.63
CA GLY A 809 -30.16 18.30 -14.23
C GLY A 809 -29.68 19.75 -14.06
N ALA A 810 -29.31 20.10 -12.82
CA ALA A 810 -28.84 21.45 -12.49
C ALA A 810 -27.46 21.74 -13.09
N THR A 811 -27.21 23.00 -13.39
CA THR A 811 -25.88 23.49 -13.76
C THR A 811 -24.99 23.58 -12.52
N PHE A 812 -23.71 23.42 -12.72
CA PHE A 812 -22.68 23.68 -11.71
C PHE A 812 -21.56 24.54 -12.28
N ALA A 813 -20.94 25.34 -11.43
CA ALA A 813 -19.84 26.21 -11.81
C ALA A 813 -18.53 25.65 -11.30
N THR A 814 -17.50 25.75 -12.12
CA THR A 814 -16.13 25.41 -11.75
C THR A 814 -15.24 26.64 -11.97
N THR A 815 -14.34 26.88 -11.03
CA THR A 815 -13.39 27.98 -11.11
C THR A 815 -12.14 27.51 -11.84
N GLY A 816 -11.70 28.27 -12.84
CA GLY A 816 -10.51 27.98 -13.62
C GLY A 816 -9.21 28.35 -12.90
N ALA A 817 -8.09 27.97 -13.52
CA ALA A 817 -6.77 28.35 -13.01
C ALA A 817 -6.62 29.87 -12.95
N PRO A 818 -6.08 30.44 -11.84
CA PRO A 818 -5.94 31.88 -11.70
C PRO A 818 -5.00 32.48 -12.75
N ALA A 819 -5.20 33.73 -13.20
CA ALA A 819 -4.34 34.40 -14.14
C ALA A 819 -2.93 34.64 -13.59
N THR A 820 -1.91 34.60 -14.44
CA THR A 820 -0.54 35.01 -14.11
C THR A 820 -0.32 36.47 -14.41
N LYS A 821 0.21 37.24 -13.47
CA LYS A 821 0.41 38.68 -13.61
C LYS A 821 1.61 39.05 -14.46
N TRP A 822 2.68 38.27 -14.40
CA TRP A 822 3.95 38.58 -15.05
C TRP A 822 4.35 37.52 -16.06
N THR A 823 4.77 37.97 -17.25
CA THR A 823 5.36 37.17 -18.33
C THR A 823 6.74 37.71 -18.63
N TYR A 824 7.74 36.84 -18.71
CA TYR A 824 9.12 37.16 -19.12
C TYR A 824 9.43 36.40 -20.40
N GLU A 825 9.99 37.10 -21.36
CA GLU A 825 10.37 36.51 -22.66
C GLU A 825 11.84 36.81 -22.95
N ALA A 826 12.53 35.80 -23.43
CA ALA A 826 13.90 35.94 -23.98
C ALA A 826 13.94 35.23 -25.34
N GLY A 827 14.62 35.83 -26.30
CA GLY A 827 14.75 35.25 -27.63
C GLY A 827 16.11 35.55 -28.26
N VAL A 828 16.56 34.64 -29.09
CA VAL A 828 17.76 34.83 -29.94
C VAL A 828 17.45 34.40 -31.38
N GLY A 829 18.03 35.08 -32.33
CA GLY A 829 17.81 34.79 -33.75
C GLY A 829 19.05 35.06 -34.61
N LEU A 830 19.11 34.38 -35.73
CA LEU A 830 20.13 34.62 -36.75
C LEU A 830 19.50 34.53 -38.12
N ASP A 831 19.61 35.65 -38.90
CA ASP A 831 19.25 35.70 -40.32
C ASP A 831 20.50 35.73 -41.17
N TRP A 832 20.49 34.99 -42.27
CA TRP A 832 21.47 35.06 -43.33
C TRP A 832 20.77 35.62 -44.59
N THR A 833 21.27 36.75 -45.13
CA THR A 833 20.67 37.45 -46.29
C THR A 833 21.70 37.48 -47.41
N LYS A 834 21.30 36.99 -48.59
CA LYS A 834 22.16 37.05 -49.78
C LYS A 834 21.35 37.35 -51.02
N GLY A 835 21.57 38.55 -51.59
CA GLY A 835 20.70 39.05 -52.66
C GLY A 835 19.26 39.14 -52.22
N ASN A 836 18.36 38.57 -52.99
CA ASN A 836 16.90 38.60 -52.70
C ASN A 836 16.45 37.50 -51.73
N TYR A 837 17.32 36.69 -51.18
CA TYR A 837 16.98 35.57 -50.29
C TYR A 837 17.38 35.85 -48.86
N THR A 838 16.51 35.56 -47.91
CA THR A 838 16.83 35.52 -46.49
C THR A 838 16.39 34.18 -45.92
N ILE A 839 17.32 33.52 -45.22
CA ILE A 839 17.04 32.32 -44.43
C ILE A 839 17.36 32.63 -42.97
N GLY A 840 16.50 32.25 -42.04
CA GLY A 840 16.72 32.53 -40.62
C GLY A 840 16.21 31.44 -39.68
N ALA A 841 16.78 31.45 -38.50
CA ALA A 841 16.33 30.62 -37.39
C ALA A 841 16.26 31.46 -36.12
N SER A 842 15.27 31.20 -35.28
CA SER A 842 15.16 31.80 -33.95
C SER A 842 14.73 30.77 -32.90
N TYR A 843 15.12 31.07 -31.67
CA TYR A 843 14.69 30.36 -30.45
C TYR A 843 14.18 31.38 -29.47
N ASP A 844 12.95 31.17 -28.98
CA ASP A 844 12.27 32.01 -28.03
C ASP A 844 11.88 31.21 -26.80
N TYR A 845 12.08 31.77 -25.60
CA TYR A 845 11.73 31.20 -24.33
C TYR A 845 10.79 32.16 -23.58
N THR A 846 9.69 31.61 -23.06
CA THR A 846 8.69 32.35 -22.28
C THR A 846 8.56 31.70 -20.90
N ARG A 847 8.54 32.54 -19.85
CA ARG A 847 8.33 32.11 -18.47
C ARG A 847 7.24 32.92 -17.79
N LYS A 848 6.32 32.24 -17.12
CA LYS A 848 5.32 32.81 -16.18
C LYS A 848 5.41 32.02 -14.86
N ALA A 849 4.58 32.37 -13.86
CA ALA A 849 4.46 31.54 -12.67
C ALA A 849 3.92 30.15 -13.07
N ASP A 850 4.66 29.13 -12.68
CA ASP A 850 4.36 27.70 -12.95
C ASP A 850 4.15 27.34 -14.43
N PHE A 851 4.70 28.17 -15.34
CA PHE A 851 4.60 27.95 -16.78
C PHE A 851 5.92 28.28 -17.47
N ASN A 852 6.32 27.43 -18.38
CA ASN A 852 7.40 27.68 -19.32
C ASN A 852 7.02 27.23 -20.73
N ALA A 853 7.55 27.94 -21.74
CA ALA A 853 7.40 27.56 -23.12
C ALA A 853 8.65 27.91 -23.91
N ASP A 854 9.01 27.06 -24.84
CA ASP A 854 10.07 27.31 -25.81
C ASP A 854 9.56 27.11 -27.24
N THR A 855 10.12 27.87 -28.15
CA THR A 855 9.71 27.87 -29.55
C THR A 855 10.92 27.98 -30.45
N MET A 856 11.00 27.09 -31.42
CA MET A 856 11.95 27.13 -32.53
C MET A 856 11.25 27.59 -33.81
N THR A 857 11.84 28.53 -34.54
CA THR A 857 11.27 29.00 -35.82
C THR A 857 12.32 28.95 -36.91
N LEU A 858 11.96 28.44 -38.08
CA LEU A 858 12.74 28.51 -39.29
C LEU A 858 12.02 29.42 -40.33
N LYS A 859 12.76 30.29 -40.96
CA LYS A 859 12.26 31.29 -41.89
C LYS A 859 12.93 31.18 -43.23
N ALA A 860 12.17 31.35 -44.32
CA ALA A 860 12.66 31.64 -45.66
C ALA A 860 11.87 32.81 -46.27
N ARG A 861 12.54 33.70 -46.97
CA ARG A 861 11.96 34.87 -47.61
C ARG A 861 12.58 35.10 -48.96
N TYR A 862 11.77 35.65 -49.90
CA TYR A 862 12.20 36.13 -51.16
C TYR A 862 11.65 37.56 -51.39
N ASP A 863 12.54 38.47 -51.69
CA ASP A 863 12.23 39.88 -52.03
C ASP A 863 12.25 40.03 -53.57
N PHE A 864 11.17 40.61 -54.11
CA PHE A 864 10.97 40.75 -55.56
C PHE A 864 11.58 42.07 -56.11
#